data_87a7f617a6c1c422c34d4c581dd5a2e9
#
_entry.id   87a7f617a6c1c422c34d4c581dd5a2e9
#
_cell.length_a   1.000
_cell.length_b   1.000
_cell.length_c   1.000
_cell.angle_alpha   90.00
_cell.angle_beta   90.00
_cell.angle_gamma   90.00
#
_symmetry.space_group_name_H-M   'P 1'
#
loop_
_entity.id
_entity.type
_entity.pdbx_description
1 polymer ?
#
loop_
_entity_poly.entity_id
_entity_poly.type
_entity_poly.pdbx_seq_one_letter_code
_entity_poly.pdbx_strand_id
1 'polypeptide(L)'
;NMLYTIWGSLCLLLVISGCKSTDGAKAPVSLTWKMGAVEVQPGYYENSFVLKNISDVPLGKDWIIYYSQLPREILQEESAPVKVEVVNANFFRMYPAENFQPLAPGDSLTVKFCCTNGLKKMSHAPEGTYWVSQSGSKQGVPLPVGLTIQPLKGMETEDWYPAPDKIYASNLALETTAQLQQTDIFPSVKEAVPATGKEGFAIENKVKLTFHPDFANEAELLKEKLATIHGLEVVSEAPVTVHLDYLPERETAVNGEYYRIDTGNGLINISASTSHGIFNGTQTLLSLLKGQEKLFRLEALSIRDYPDLPYRGQMLDIARNFTTVEHLKKLVDVISSYKLNVLHFHFSDDEGWRLEIPGLEELTSVGARRGHTTDELECLYPGYDGNYDPSAATSGNGYYTREEFIDLLRYAAQRHVRVIPEIESPGHARAAIVSMKARYHKYVNTAPEKANKYLLSDAQDTSRYVSAQSYTDNVMNVALPSTYRFMEKVIRELIAMYEEAEVPLTTIHLGGDEVPEGAWMGSPVCRTFMDENGMTSAHELSEYYITKMADYLQQYHLQFSGWQEVALGHPETTDRHLNQLAAGVYCWNTVPEWEADEIPYQIANKGYPVILCNVNNFYLDLAYDAHPDERGLSWAGYVDESKGFSMLPYSIYRSSRTDMAGNPVDPDIAGKGKTTLTASGKEHIQGVQAQLFAETIRDFEWVEYYTFPKILGLVERGWNAFPAWSTLTGEKERQAFNKELGLF
;
A
#
# COMPACT_ATOMS: atom_id res chain seq x y z
N ASN A 1 -34.65 -17.47 -28.40
CA ASN A 1 -35.91 -17.69 -27.72
C ASN A 1 -35.80 -18.83 -26.71
N MET A 2 -36.06 -18.54 -25.45
CA MET A 2 -36.13 -19.48 -24.32
C MET A 2 -34.80 -19.84 -23.69
N LEU A 3 -34.34 -18.97 -22.75
CA LEU A 3 -33.51 -19.32 -21.56
C LEU A 3 -33.10 -18.05 -20.80
N TYR A 4 -34.08 -17.25 -20.43
CA TYR A 4 -33.94 -16.19 -19.44
C TYR A 4 -35.23 -16.14 -18.60
N THR A 5 -35.30 -16.96 -17.61
CA THR A 5 -36.14 -16.77 -16.42
C THR A 5 -35.79 -17.90 -15.45
N ILE A 6 -35.00 -17.61 -14.49
CA ILE A 6 -34.88 -18.18 -13.13
C ILE A 6 -33.53 -17.70 -12.56
N TRP A 7 -33.52 -16.47 -12.08
CA TRP A 7 -32.55 -16.00 -11.06
C TRP A 7 -33.28 -14.91 -10.27
N GLY A 8 -34.14 -15.37 -9.42
CA GLY A 8 -34.81 -14.58 -8.41
C GLY A 8 -34.67 -15.30 -7.09
N SER A 9 -34.12 -14.64 -6.11
CA SER A 9 -34.05 -15.02 -4.69
C SER A 9 -33.11 -16.18 -4.37
N LEU A 10 -31.82 -15.88 -4.31
CA LEU A 10 -30.90 -16.62 -3.46
C LEU A 10 -30.26 -15.61 -2.51
N CYS A 11 -30.81 -15.52 -1.30
CA CYS A 11 -30.09 -14.93 -0.17
C CYS A 11 -28.74 -15.63 -0.07
N LEU A 12 -27.66 -14.90 -0.37
CA LEU A 12 -26.31 -15.36 -0.21
C LEU A 12 -26.01 -15.46 1.29
N LEU A 13 -26.27 -16.63 1.86
CA LEU A 13 -25.58 -17.10 3.04
C LEU A 13 -24.13 -17.31 2.60
N LEU A 14 -23.29 -16.32 2.76
CA LEU A 14 -21.84 -16.48 2.76
C LEU A 14 -21.48 -17.37 3.95
N VAL A 15 -21.50 -18.66 3.72
CA VAL A 15 -20.81 -19.65 4.54
C VAL A 15 -19.33 -19.45 4.26
N ILE A 16 -18.64 -18.78 5.17
CA ILE A 16 -17.17 -18.83 5.25
C ILE A 16 -16.80 -20.29 5.49
N SER A 17 -16.44 -20.98 4.43
CA SER A 17 -15.93 -22.33 4.44
C SER A 17 -14.44 -22.28 4.77
N GLY A 18 -14.07 -22.68 5.96
CA GLY A 18 -12.70 -23.02 6.15
C GLY A 18 -12.15 -22.92 7.56
N CYS A 19 -12.60 -23.71 8.46
CA CYS A 19 -11.76 -24.35 9.45
C CYS A 19 -12.54 -25.55 10.00
N LYS A 20 -12.00 -26.74 9.87
CA LYS A 20 -12.48 -27.87 10.68
C LYS A 20 -12.18 -27.53 12.13
N SER A 21 -13.14 -26.85 12.79
CA SER A 21 -13.12 -26.75 14.25
C SER A 21 -13.40 -28.15 14.83
N THR A 22 -12.53 -28.62 15.66
CA THR A 22 -12.91 -29.49 16.78
C THR A 22 -14.18 -28.91 17.40
N ASP A 23 -15.16 -29.74 17.80
CA ASP A 23 -16.35 -29.32 18.51
C ASP A 23 -15.99 -28.41 19.69
N GLY A 24 -15.86 -27.12 19.44
CA GLY A 24 -15.44 -26.11 20.42
C GLY A 24 -16.65 -25.49 21.09
N ALA A 25 -16.54 -25.20 22.38
CA ALA A 25 -17.52 -24.44 23.15
C ALA A 25 -17.82 -23.12 22.41
N LYS A 26 -19.13 -22.83 22.23
CA LYS A 26 -19.57 -21.56 21.62
C LYS A 26 -19.83 -20.54 22.73
N ALA A 27 -19.64 -19.26 22.41
CA ALA A 27 -20.04 -18.19 23.32
C ALA A 27 -21.55 -18.30 23.65
N PRO A 28 -21.96 -17.93 24.89
CA PRO A 28 -23.35 -18.00 25.32
C PRO A 28 -24.22 -16.88 24.70
N VAL A 29 -23.66 -16.09 23.80
CA VAL A 29 -24.32 -14.91 23.20
C VAL A 29 -24.14 -14.86 21.69
N SER A 30 -25.05 -14.13 21.04
CA SER A 30 -24.88 -13.65 19.68
C SER A 30 -25.03 -12.13 19.64
N LEU A 31 -24.43 -11.50 18.63
CA LEU A 31 -24.49 -10.06 18.39
C LEU A 31 -25.16 -9.75 17.06
N THR A 32 -25.96 -8.68 17.04
CA THR A 32 -26.36 -8.01 15.81
C THR A 32 -25.87 -6.58 15.86
N TRP A 33 -25.01 -6.21 14.94
CA TRP A 33 -24.57 -4.82 14.78
C TRP A 33 -25.49 -4.09 13.82
N LYS A 34 -25.98 -2.93 14.24
CA LYS A 34 -26.81 -2.06 13.39
C LYS A 34 -25.93 -0.92 12.91
N MET A 35 -25.76 -0.82 11.59
CA MET A 35 -25.06 0.29 10.97
C MET A 35 -25.75 1.60 11.33
N GLY A 36 -25.00 2.60 11.80
CA GLY A 36 -25.47 3.91 12.20
C GLY A 36 -25.07 5.01 11.23
N ALA A 37 -26.05 5.68 10.61
CA ALA A 37 -25.80 6.88 9.79
C ALA A 37 -26.50 8.11 10.33
N VAL A 38 -27.18 8.02 11.47
CA VAL A 38 -27.85 9.17 12.07
C VAL A 38 -26.84 9.96 12.86
N GLU A 39 -26.50 11.13 12.38
CA GLU A 39 -25.66 12.09 13.11
C GLU A 39 -26.52 12.67 14.24
N VAL A 40 -26.10 12.47 15.48
CA VAL A 40 -26.81 12.93 16.68
C VAL A 40 -26.20 14.21 17.24
N GLN A 41 -24.94 14.48 16.93
CA GLN A 41 -24.24 15.74 17.16
C GLN A 41 -23.09 15.83 16.15
N PRO A 42 -22.52 17.03 15.88
CA PRO A 42 -21.51 17.20 14.86
C PRO A 42 -20.36 16.18 14.96
N GLY A 43 -20.20 15.37 13.92
CA GLY A 43 -19.15 14.35 13.82
C GLY A 43 -19.43 13.03 14.55
N TYR A 44 -20.55 12.91 15.31
CA TYR A 44 -20.88 11.67 16.04
C TYR A 44 -22.18 11.05 15.55
N TYR A 45 -22.13 9.76 15.28
CA TYR A 45 -23.21 8.97 14.70
C TYR A 45 -23.70 7.91 15.67
N GLU A 46 -25.04 7.75 15.79
CA GLU A 46 -25.64 6.69 16.61
C GLU A 46 -25.23 5.31 16.08
N ASN A 47 -24.85 4.43 17.00
CA ASN A 47 -24.46 3.07 16.73
C ASN A 47 -25.05 2.13 17.79
N SER A 48 -25.27 0.85 17.44
CA SER A 48 -25.77 -0.10 18.43
C SER A 48 -25.45 -1.56 18.12
N PHE A 49 -25.26 -2.32 19.18
CA PHE A 49 -25.32 -3.79 19.15
C PHE A 49 -26.63 -4.28 19.80
N VAL A 50 -27.18 -5.35 19.27
CA VAL A 50 -28.17 -6.16 19.97
C VAL A 50 -27.48 -7.40 20.49
N LEU A 51 -27.26 -7.46 21.81
CA LEU A 51 -26.72 -8.60 22.54
C LEU A 51 -27.85 -9.55 22.89
N LYS A 52 -27.80 -10.80 22.43
CA LYS A 52 -28.81 -11.82 22.72
C LYS A 52 -28.17 -12.97 23.52
N ASN A 53 -28.79 -13.33 24.63
CA ASN A 53 -28.44 -14.54 25.36
C ASN A 53 -28.98 -15.76 24.61
N ILE A 54 -28.10 -16.63 24.11
CA ILE A 54 -28.46 -17.86 23.38
C ILE A 54 -28.20 -19.12 24.21
N SER A 55 -27.84 -18.96 25.50
CA SER A 55 -27.66 -20.07 26.44
C SER A 55 -28.94 -20.39 27.20
N ASP A 56 -28.92 -21.50 27.94
CA ASP A 56 -30.03 -21.97 28.81
C ASP A 56 -30.01 -21.38 30.23
N VAL A 57 -29.05 -20.51 30.51
CA VAL A 57 -28.88 -19.89 31.85
C VAL A 57 -28.87 -18.36 31.74
N PRO A 58 -29.26 -17.63 32.80
CA PRO A 58 -29.16 -16.19 32.83
C PRO A 58 -27.72 -15.70 32.62
N LEU A 59 -27.52 -14.74 31.75
CA LEU A 59 -26.23 -14.09 31.50
C LEU A 59 -25.94 -13.08 32.60
N GLY A 60 -24.99 -13.41 33.49
CA GLY A 60 -24.50 -12.52 34.55
C GLY A 60 -23.50 -11.48 34.07
N LYS A 61 -22.59 -11.04 34.97
CA LYS A 61 -21.58 -9.99 34.71
C LYS A 61 -20.20 -10.51 34.38
N ASP A 62 -20.01 -11.81 34.25
CA ASP A 62 -18.70 -12.43 34.07
C ASP A 62 -18.32 -12.56 32.59
N TRP A 63 -18.19 -11.42 31.90
CA TRP A 63 -17.82 -11.43 30.48
C TRP A 63 -17.22 -10.13 29.97
N ILE A 64 -16.37 -10.27 28.97
CA ILE A 64 -15.93 -9.21 28.05
C ILE A 64 -16.09 -9.74 26.63
N ILE A 65 -16.61 -8.92 25.73
CA ILE A 65 -16.61 -9.17 24.29
C ILE A 65 -15.64 -8.19 23.65
N TYR A 66 -14.72 -8.71 22.87
CA TYR A 66 -13.76 -7.95 22.10
C TYR A 66 -14.13 -7.97 20.62
N TYR A 67 -13.72 -6.93 19.89
CA TYR A 67 -13.84 -6.84 18.44
C TYR A 67 -12.84 -5.84 17.86
N SER A 68 -12.51 -5.99 16.58
CA SER A 68 -11.73 -5.02 15.81
C SER A 68 -12.66 -4.18 14.91
N GLN A 69 -12.30 -2.92 14.69
CA GLN A 69 -13.01 -2.00 13.80
C GLN A 69 -12.06 -0.87 13.41
N LEU A 70 -12.28 -0.18 12.29
CA LEU A 70 -11.53 1.03 11.96
C LEU A 70 -11.53 2.02 13.14
N PRO A 71 -10.41 2.73 13.41
CA PRO A 71 -10.27 3.61 14.56
C PRO A 71 -11.37 4.65 14.65
N ARG A 72 -11.91 4.85 15.86
CA ARG A 72 -12.95 5.84 16.17
C ARG A 72 -13.04 6.15 17.66
N GLU A 73 -13.49 7.34 17.97
CA GLU A 73 -13.84 7.68 19.34
C GLU A 73 -15.22 7.13 19.70
N ILE A 74 -15.38 6.73 20.95
CA ILE A 74 -16.66 6.24 21.50
C ILE A 74 -17.19 7.26 22.50
N LEU A 75 -18.45 7.62 22.34
CA LEU A 75 -19.20 8.44 23.29
C LEU A 75 -20.44 7.64 23.75
N GLN A 76 -20.55 7.44 25.06
CA GLN A 76 -21.64 6.68 25.66
C GLN A 76 -22.10 7.30 26.98
N GLU A 77 -23.39 7.17 27.30
CA GLU A 77 -23.94 7.60 28.58
C GLU A 77 -23.29 6.87 29.76
N GLU A 78 -23.00 7.60 30.85
CA GLU A 78 -22.44 7.00 32.07
C GLU A 78 -23.35 5.91 32.68
N SER A 79 -24.66 6.06 32.53
CA SER A 79 -25.67 5.11 33.04
C SER A 79 -25.84 3.85 32.18
N ALA A 80 -25.16 3.74 31.04
CA ALA A 80 -25.30 2.58 30.16
C ALA A 80 -24.96 1.25 30.87
N PRO A 81 -25.84 0.22 30.80
CA PRO A 81 -25.65 -1.03 31.50
C PRO A 81 -24.53 -1.90 30.92
N VAL A 82 -24.14 -1.66 29.68
CA VAL A 82 -22.99 -2.26 29.01
C VAL A 82 -22.10 -1.14 28.49
N LYS A 83 -20.83 -1.17 28.86
CA LYS A 83 -19.84 -0.20 28.40
C LYS A 83 -19.18 -0.66 27.11
N VAL A 84 -18.88 0.29 26.24
CA VAL A 84 -18.10 0.11 25.01
C VAL A 84 -16.90 1.03 25.10
N GLU A 85 -15.71 0.51 24.92
CA GLU A 85 -14.45 1.24 25.08
C GLU A 85 -13.44 0.89 23.97
N VAL A 86 -12.60 1.84 23.63
CA VAL A 86 -11.39 1.64 22.85
C VAL A 86 -10.34 1.00 23.78
N VAL A 87 -9.79 -0.15 23.42
CA VAL A 87 -8.64 -0.76 24.10
C VAL A 87 -7.35 -0.12 23.59
N ASN A 88 -7.19 -0.09 22.26
CA ASN A 88 -6.11 0.61 21.57
C ASN A 88 -6.50 0.76 20.09
N ALA A 89 -6.48 1.97 19.56
CA ALA A 89 -6.76 2.32 18.17
C ALA A 89 -7.97 1.58 17.54
N ASN A 90 -7.71 0.51 16.81
CA ASN A 90 -8.69 -0.30 16.07
C ASN A 90 -9.23 -1.52 16.86
N PHE A 91 -8.89 -1.64 18.14
CA PHE A 91 -9.31 -2.75 19.00
C PHE A 91 -10.21 -2.26 20.13
N PHE A 92 -11.37 -2.88 20.30
CA PHE A 92 -12.45 -2.45 21.15
C PHE A 92 -12.90 -3.56 22.07
N ARG A 93 -13.55 -3.17 23.19
CA ARG A 93 -14.23 -4.11 24.08
C ARG A 93 -15.58 -3.59 24.52
N MET A 94 -16.49 -4.52 24.82
CA MET A 94 -17.72 -4.24 25.58
C MET A 94 -17.82 -5.17 26.78
N TYR A 95 -18.34 -4.63 27.89
CA TYR A 95 -18.47 -5.37 29.15
C TYR A 95 -19.61 -4.83 30.01
N PRO A 96 -20.19 -5.64 30.93
CA PRO A 96 -21.29 -5.22 31.80
C PRO A 96 -20.82 -4.21 32.85
N ALA A 97 -21.57 -3.14 33.02
CA ALA A 97 -21.40 -2.15 34.09
C ALA A 97 -21.99 -2.67 35.41
N GLU A 98 -21.78 -1.93 36.51
CA GLU A 98 -22.30 -2.31 37.83
C GLU A 98 -23.84 -2.43 37.84
N ASN A 99 -24.55 -1.62 37.11
CA ASN A 99 -26.03 -1.61 37.01
C ASN A 99 -26.59 -2.62 36.02
N PHE A 100 -25.74 -3.45 35.35
CA PHE A 100 -26.19 -4.50 34.43
C PHE A 100 -27.07 -5.51 35.17
N GLN A 101 -28.25 -5.79 34.63
CA GLN A 101 -29.15 -6.84 35.15
C GLN A 101 -28.95 -8.13 34.35
N PRO A 102 -28.95 -9.30 35.03
CA PRO A 102 -28.83 -10.57 34.31
C PRO A 102 -29.85 -10.71 33.19
N LEU A 103 -29.39 -11.09 31.99
CA LEU A 103 -30.23 -11.28 30.84
C LEU A 103 -30.74 -12.72 30.76
N ALA A 104 -32.05 -12.93 30.82
CA ALA A 104 -32.63 -14.27 30.83
C ALA A 104 -32.34 -15.03 29.50
N PRO A 105 -32.42 -16.39 29.51
CA PRO A 105 -32.31 -17.17 28.26
C PRO A 105 -33.27 -16.70 27.20
N GLY A 106 -32.74 -16.44 25.99
CA GLY A 106 -33.49 -15.96 24.84
C GLY A 106 -33.73 -14.44 24.76
N ASP A 107 -33.53 -13.72 25.88
CA ASP A 107 -33.68 -12.26 25.93
C ASP A 107 -32.58 -11.52 25.20
N SER A 108 -32.84 -10.28 24.85
CA SER A 108 -31.92 -9.40 24.13
C SER A 108 -31.83 -8.02 24.81
N LEU A 109 -30.64 -7.42 24.74
CA LEU A 109 -30.36 -6.06 25.20
C LEU A 109 -29.78 -5.25 24.04
N THR A 110 -30.32 -4.05 23.80
CA THR A 110 -29.71 -3.10 22.87
C THR A 110 -28.67 -2.24 23.60
N VAL A 111 -27.42 -2.33 23.17
CA VAL A 111 -26.30 -1.53 23.64
C VAL A 111 -26.14 -0.35 22.67
N LYS A 112 -26.46 0.84 23.13
CA LYS A 112 -26.35 2.09 22.34
C LYS A 112 -25.10 2.89 22.70
N PHE A 113 -24.50 3.49 21.69
CA PHE A 113 -23.37 4.42 21.82
C PHE A 113 -23.29 5.31 20.58
N CYS A 114 -22.47 6.35 20.62
CA CYS A 114 -22.12 7.15 19.46
C CYS A 114 -20.65 6.97 19.14
N CYS A 115 -20.28 7.13 17.89
CA CYS A 115 -18.89 7.08 17.45
C CYS A 115 -18.60 8.14 16.39
N THR A 116 -17.35 8.57 16.30
CA THR A 116 -16.87 9.40 15.19
C THR A 116 -16.92 8.58 13.89
N ASN A 117 -16.99 9.30 12.75
CA ASN A 117 -17.05 8.74 11.40
C ASN A 117 -18.30 7.90 11.09
N GLY A 118 -19.09 8.36 10.16
CA GLY A 118 -20.30 7.65 9.71
C GLY A 118 -19.98 6.29 9.13
N LEU A 119 -20.77 5.29 9.51
CA LEU A 119 -20.58 3.89 9.14
C LEU A 119 -21.37 3.59 7.88
N LYS A 120 -20.76 3.80 6.72
CA LYS A 120 -21.43 3.75 5.41
C LYS A 120 -21.00 2.56 4.54
N LYS A 121 -20.00 1.80 4.96
CA LYS A 121 -19.45 0.66 4.19
C LYS A 121 -19.46 -0.61 5.01
N MET A 122 -19.51 -1.76 4.35
CA MET A 122 -19.44 -3.07 5.00
C MET A 122 -18.08 -3.29 5.65
N SER A 123 -16.99 -2.72 5.10
CA SER A 123 -15.65 -2.72 5.70
C SER A 123 -15.55 -1.92 7.01
N HIS A 124 -16.56 -1.14 7.35
CA HIS A 124 -16.67 -0.45 8.63
C HIS A 124 -17.29 -1.32 9.75
N ALA A 125 -17.76 -2.52 9.42
CA ALA A 125 -18.35 -3.40 10.40
C ALA A 125 -17.34 -3.88 11.44
N PRO A 126 -17.79 -4.18 12.68
CA PRO A 126 -16.96 -4.90 13.64
C PRO A 126 -16.57 -6.27 13.11
N GLU A 127 -15.37 -6.70 13.41
CA GLU A 127 -14.84 -7.98 12.96
C GLU A 127 -14.19 -8.76 14.09
N GLY A 128 -14.10 -10.08 13.92
CA GLY A 128 -13.44 -10.96 14.87
C GLY A 128 -14.03 -10.88 16.27
N THR A 129 -15.36 -10.78 16.39
CA THR A 129 -16.02 -10.72 17.71
C THR A 129 -15.80 -12.00 18.49
N TYR A 130 -15.29 -11.88 19.72
CA TYR A 130 -15.09 -13.00 20.61
C TYR A 130 -15.35 -12.65 22.07
N TRP A 131 -15.70 -13.67 22.84
CA TRP A 131 -16.06 -13.64 24.25
C TRP A 131 -14.92 -14.13 25.12
N VAL A 132 -14.73 -13.51 26.29
CA VAL A 132 -13.82 -13.99 27.34
C VAL A 132 -14.53 -13.88 28.70
N SER A 133 -14.42 -14.92 29.55
CA SER A 133 -14.87 -14.83 30.93
C SER A 133 -13.87 -14.06 31.78
N GLN A 134 -14.32 -13.12 32.62
CA GLN A 134 -13.47 -12.35 33.52
C GLN A 134 -12.95 -13.15 34.70
N SER A 135 -13.72 -14.16 35.17
CA SER A 135 -13.39 -15.00 36.32
C SER A 135 -12.42 -16.14 36.00
N GLY A 136 -12.31 -16.50 34.73
CA GLY A 136 -11.33 -17.47 34.26
C GLY A 136 -9.97 -16.82 34.08
N SER A 137 -8.95 -17.25 34.76
CA SER A 137 -7.52 -16.86 34.69
C SER A 137 -7.16 -15.57 33.88
N LYS A 138 -6.02 -14.95 34.13
CA LYS A 138 -5.53 -13.74 33.43
C LYS A 138 -5.57 -13.84 31.89
N GLN A 139 -5.86 -15.01 31.34
CA GLN A 139 -6.05 -15.32 29.93
C GLN A 139 -7.28 -16.24 29.81
N GLY A 140 -8.48 -15.65 29.88
CA GLY A 140 -9.70 -16.41 29.59
C GLY A 140 -9.59 -17.04 28.20
N VAL A 141 -10.14 -18.25 28.02
CA VAL A 141 -10.17 -18.90 26.71
C VAL A 141 -11.14 -18.14 25.81
N PRO A 142 -10.70 -17.57 24.67
CA PRO A 142 -11.58 -16.88 23.75
C PRO A 142 -12.59 -17.85 23.12
N LEU A 143 -13.85 -17.42 23.05
CA LEU A 143 -14.92 -18.13 22.36
C LEU A 143 -15.48 -17.23 21.24
N PRO A 144 -15.57 -17.70 19.99
CA PRO A 144 -16.09 -16.88 18.90
C PRO A 144 -17.57 -16.52 19.14
N VAL A 145 -17.92 -15.27 18.85
CA VAL A 145 -19.29 -14.75 18.93
C VAL A 145 -19.82 -14.58 17.51
N GLY A 146 -21.00 -15.13 17.24
CA GLY A 146 -21.70 -14.91 15.96
C GLY A 146 -22.15 -13.45 15.84
N LEU A 147 -21.69 -12.76 14.80
CA LEU A 147 -22.09 -11.40 14.47
C LEU A 147 -22.97 -11.39 13.23
N THR A 148 -24.15 -10.74 13.32
CA THR A 148 -25.00 -10.41 12.18
C THR A 148 -24.90 -8.90 11.92
N ILE A 149 -24.66 -8.50 10.68
CA ILE A 149 -24.64 -7.09 10.28
C ILE A 149 -26.04 -6.74 9.76
N GLN A 150 -26.63 -5.69 10.33
CA GLN A 150 -27.85 -5.09 9.82
C GLN A 150 -27.49 -3.81 9.05
N PRO A 151 -27.54 -3.81 7.72
CA PRO A 151 -27.19 -2.65 6.92
C PRO A 151 -28.13 -1.47 7.18
N LEU A 152 -27.69 -0.27 6.80
CA LEU A 152 -28.51 0.93 6.82
C LEU A 152 -29.70 0.77 5.88
N LYS A 153 -30.86 1.21 6.36
CA LYS A 153 -32.04 1.28 5.51
C LYS A 153 -31.80 2.31 4.39
N GLY A 154 -31.92 1.88 3.15
CA GLY A 154 -31.71 2.72 1.97
C GLY A 154 -30.29 2.69 1.39
N MET A 155 -29.36 1.89 1.92
CA MET A 155 -28.08 1.62 1.27
C MET A 155 -28.19 0.95 -0.11
N GLU A 156 -29.35 0.37 -0.37
CA GLU A 156 -29.68 -0.35 -1.61
C GLU A 156 -30.18 0.57 -2.73
N THR A 157 -30.28 1.88 -2.50
CA THR A 157 -30.84 2.81 -3.49
C THR A 157 -29.73 3.41 -4.36
N GLU A 158 -29.95 3.39 -5.68
CA GLU A 158 -29.05 3.94 -6.71
C GLU A 158 -28.70 5.43 -6.53
N ASP A 159 -29.42 6.17 -5.70
CA ASP A 159 -29.18 7.59 -5.43
C ASP A 159 -27.95 7.82 -4.54
N TRP A 160 -27.41 6.77 -3.98
CA TRP A 160 -26.33 6.85 -2.99
C TRP A 160 -24.92 6.59 -3.56
N TYR A 161 -24.84 5.86 -4.66
CA TYR A 161 -23.61 5.53 -5.37
C TYR A 161 -23.88 5.33 -6.86
N PRO A 162 -22.87 5.50 -7.74
CA PRO A 162 -23.05 5.25 -9.17
C PRO A 162 -23.34 3.77 -9.41
N ALA A 163 -24.44 3.49 -10.13
CA ALA A 163 -24.76 2.12 -10.51
C ALA A 163 -23.72 1.60 -11.55
N PRO A 164 -23.29 0.33 -11.46
CA PRO A 164 -22.28 -0.24 -12.37
C PRO A 164 -22.59 -0.09 -13.85
N ASP A 165 -23.86 -0.17 -14.24
CA ASP A 165 -24.30 0.02 -15.64
C ASP A 165 -24.15 1.48 -16.10
N LYS A 166 -24.28 2.45 -15.21
CA LYS A 166 -24.03 3.88 -15.52
C LYS A 166 -22.54 4.14 -15.73
N ILE A 167 -21.67 3.54 -14.88
CA ILE A 167 -20.22 3.62 -15.03
C ILE A 167 -19.82 2.99 -16.37
N TYR A 168 -20.30 1.78 -16.67
CA TYR A 168 -20.05 1.09 -17.93
C TYR A 168 -20.49 1.92 -19.14
N ALA A 169 -21.70 2.47 -19.11
CA ALA A 169 -22.22 3.30 -20.20
C ALA A 169 -21.39 4.59 -20.41
N SER A 170 -20.89 5.19 -19.32
CA SER A 170 -20.01 6.36 -19.37
C SER A 170 -18.67 6.02 -20.04
N ASN A 171 -18.07 4.89 -19.65
CA ASN A 171 -16.80 4.42 -20.20
C ASN A 171 -16.94 4.02 -21.68
N LEU A 172 -18.04 3.33 -22.01
CA LEU A 172 -18.35 2.98 -23.40
C LEU A 172 -18.56 4.23 -24.29
N ALA A 173 -19.13 5.29 -23.74
CA ALA A 173 -19.27 6.56 -24.46
C ALA A 173 -17.91 7.23 -24.79
N LEU A 174 -16.91 7.09 -23.91
CA LEU A 174 -15.55 7.53 -24.17
C LEU A 174 -14.91 6.74 -25.32
N GLU A 175 -15.00 5.42 -25.29
CA GLU A 175 -14.50 4.53 -26.34
C GLU A 175 -15.09 4.87 -27.70
N THR A 176 -16.41 5.09 -27.81
CA THR A 176 -17.10 5.45 -29.04
C THR A 176 -16.61 6.80 -29.59
N THR A 177 -16.24 7.73 -28.74
CA THR A 177 -15.77 9.07 -29.11
C THR A 177 -14.33 9.05 -29.64
N ALA A 178 -13.55 8.08 -29.23
CA ALA A 178 -12.09 8.06 -29.47
C ALA A 178 -11.70 7.73 -30.91
N GLN A 179 -12.53 7.14 -31.77
CA GLN A 179 -12.17 6.61 -33.09
C GLN A 179 -10.81 5.93 -33.07
N LEU A 180 -10.78 4.75 -32.50
CA LEU A 180 -9.58 3.98 -32.17
C LEU A 180 -8.64 3.84 -33.37
N GLN A 181 -7.56 4.64 -33.39
CA GLN A 181 -6.35 4.27 -34.10
C GLN A 181 -5.47 3.54 -33.08
N GLN A 182 -5.56 2.25 -33.14
CA GLN A 182 -4.90 1.37 -32.19
C GLN A 182 -3.41 1.31 -32.44
N THR A 183 -2.62 1.76 -31.47
CA THR A 183 -1.36 1.07 -31.20
C THR A 183 -1.64 0.11 -30.07
N ASP A 184 -1.56 -1.18 -30.35
CA ASP A 184 -1.84 -2.25 -29.36
C ASP A 184 -0.72 -2.38 -28.31
N ILE A 185 0.11 -1.38 -28.10
CA ILE A 185 1.26 -1.38 -27.21
C ILE A 185 0.94 -0.54 -25.97
N PHE A 186 1.09 -1.12 -24.80
CA PHE A 186 0.91 -0.45 -23.53
C PHE A 186 2.10 -0.76 -22.58
N PRO A 187 2.67 0.26 -21.88
CA PRO A 187 2.43 1.72 -22.06
C PRO A 187 2.75 2.19 -23.47
N SER A 188 2.15 3.31 -23.84
CA SER A 188 2.31 3.90 -25.19
C SER A 188 3.78 4.18 -25.51
N VAL A 189 4.25 3.74 -26.66
CA VAL A 189 5.64 3.97 -27.09
C VAL A 189 5.86 5.37 -27.64
N LYS A 190 7.09 5.88 -27.52
CA LYS A 190 7.46 7.23 -28.01
C LYS A 190 7.37 7.35 -29.53
N GLU A 191 7.81 6.34 -30.24
CA GLU A 191 7.82 6.33 -31.71
C GLU A 191 7.56 4.93 -32.25
N ALA A 192 6.61 4.79 -33.15
CA ALA A 192 6.37 3.59 -33.93
C ALA A 192 6.08 3.99 -35.38
N VAL A 193 6.96 3.63 -36.31
CA VAL A 193 6.83 3.97 -37.72
C VAL A 193 6.94 2.73 -38.61
N PRO A 194 6.24 2.67 -39.74
CA PRO A 194 6.40 1.60 -40.72
C PRO A 194 7.85 1.47 -41.20
N ALA A 195 8.38 0.23 -41.20
CA ALA A 195 9.74 -0.04 -41.69
C ALA A 195 9.78 -0.06 -43.22
N THR A 196 10.43 0.95 -43.82
CA THR A 196 10.51 1.11 -45.26
C THR A 196 11.24 -0.08 -45.91
N GLY A 197 10.65 -0.65 -46.97
CA GLY A 197 11.25 -1.73 -47.75
C GLY A 197 11.24 -3.11 -47.08
N LYS A 198 10.47 -3.27 -46.00
CA LYS A 198 10.26 -4.56 -45.34
C LYS A 198 8.78 -4.94 -45.38
N GLU A 199 8.51 -6.24 -45.31
CA GLU A 199 7.15 -6.78 -45.31
C GLU A 199 6.83 -7.35 -43.95
N GLY A 200 5.54 -7.23 -43.52
CA GLY A 200 5.01 -7.92 -42.34
C GLY A 200 5.03 -9.44 -42.52
N PHE A 201 4.94 -10.17 -41.42
CA PHE A 201 5.01 -11.62 -41.44
C PHE A 201 4.11 -12.23 -40.38
N ALA A 202 3.92 -13.54 -40.46
CA ALA A 202 3.16 -14.31 -39.46
C ALA A 202 4.09 -15.22 -38.66
N ILE A 203 3.74 -15.40 -37.38
CA ILE A 203 4.33 -16.40 -36.48
C ILE A 203 3.25 -17.41 -36.15
N GLU A 204 3.49 -18.69 -36.43
CA GLU A 204 2.50 -19.75 -36.19
C GLU A 204 2.65 -20.35 -34.79
N ASN A 205 3.72 -21.10 -34.53
CA ASN A 205 3.90 -21.81 -33.26
C ASN A 205 5.36 -21.88 -32.79
N LYS A 206 6.31 -21.43 -33.61
CA LYS A 206 7.75 -21.56 -33.35
C LYS A 206 8.50 -20.30 -33.72
N VAL A 207 9.51 -19.99 -32.89
CA VAL A 207 10.47 -18.92 -33.14
C VAL A 207 11.89 -19.43 -32.86
N LYS A 208 12.86 -18.85 -33.55
CA LYS A 208 14.28 -18.96 -33.19
C LYS A 208 14.64 -17.78 -32.33
N LEU A 209 15.33 -18.02 -31.22
CA LEU A 209 15.85 -16.97 -30.34
C LEU A 209 17.36 -16.95 -30.40
N THR A 210 17.94 -15.80 -30.68
CA THR A 210 19.38 -15.56 -30.65
C THR A 210 19.66 -14.30 -29.84
N PHE A 211 20.78 -14.25 -29.14
CA PHE A 211 21.07 -13.11 -28.26
C PHE A 211 22.57 -12.94 -28.01
N HIS A 212 22.98 -11.72 -27.68
CA HIS A 212 24.32 -11.47 -27.13
C HIS A 212 24.44 -12.11 -25.74
N PRO A 213 25.57 -12.74 -25.38
CA PRO A 213 25.71 -13.46 -24.11
C PRO A 213 25.36 -12.63 -22.86
N ASP A 214 25.58 -11.32 -22.87
CA ASP A 214 25.24 -10.43 -21.76
C ASP A 214 23.73 -10.31 -21.49
N PHE A 215 22.88 -10.72 -22.43
CA PHE A 215 21.42 -10.70 -22.35
C PHE A 215 20.80 -12.07 -22.11
N ALA A 216 21.58 -13.00 -21.56
CA ALA A 216 21.12 -14.38 -21.32
C ALA A 216 19.94 -14.47 -20.36
N ASN A 217 19.89 -13.61 -19.32
CA ASN A 217 18.76 -13.53 -18.39
C ASN A 217 17.47 -13.10 -19.12
N GLU A 218 17.51 -12.05 -19.91
CA GLU A 218 16.36 -11.51 -20.64
C GLU A 218 15.87 -12.49 -21.71
N ALA A 219 16.80 -13.20 -22.34
CA ALA A 219 16.49 -14.24 -23.31
C ALA A 219 15.75 -15.43 -22.67
N GLU A 220 16.16 -15.89 -21.49
CA GLU A 220 15.48 -16.98 -20.79
C GLU A 220 14.09 -16.54 -20.28
N LEU A 221 13.96 -15.33 -19.73
CA LEU A 221 12.66 -14.77 -19.35
C LEU A 221 11.73 -14.63 -20.56
N LEU A 222 12.23 -14.12 -21.68
CA LEU A 222 11.45 -14.04 -22.91
C LEU A 222 11.00 -15.41 -23.40
N LYS A 223 11.89 -16.40 -23.40
CA LYS A 223 11.58 -17.77 -23.80
C LYS A 223 10.47 -18.38 -22.93
N GLU A 224 10.54 -18.18 -21.60
CA GLU A 224 9.51 -18.61 -20.67
C GLU A 224 8.15 -17.97 -21.00
N LYS A 225 8.10 -16.63 -21.20
CA LYS A 225 6.86 -15.91 -21.48
C LYS A 225 6.29 -16.23 -22.87
N LEU A 226 7.14 -16.41 -23.88
CA LEU A 226 6.70 -16.88 -25.20
C LEU A 226 5.99 -18.24 -25.10
N ALA A 227 6.51 -19.16 -24.30
CA ALA A 227 5.91 -20.49 -24.11
C ALA A 227 4.63 -20.41 -23.25
N THR A 228 4.66 -19.72 -22.10
CA THR A 228 3.57 -19.76 -21.11
C THR A 228 2.40 -18.88 -21.48
N ILE A 229 2.63 -17.70 -22.09
CA ILE A 229 1.57 -16.75 -22.44
C ILE A 229 1.08 -16.98 -23.87
N HIS A 230 2.01 -17.17 -24.82
CA HIS A 230 1.68 -17.22 -26.25
C HIS A 230 1.68 -18.63 -26.84
N GLY A 231 2.14 -19.63 -26.10
CA GLY A 231 2.25 -21.01 -26.60
C GLY A 231 3.25 -21.17 -27.75
N LEU A 232 4.24 -20.27 -27.85
CA LEU A 232 5.29 -20.29 -28.85
C LEU A 232 6.48 -21.11 -28.36
N GLU A 233 6.90 -22.11 -29.15
CA GLU A 233 8.08 -22.92 -28.87
C GLU A 233 9.35 -22.22 -29.39
N VAL A 234 10.36 -22.09 -28.56
CA VAL A 234 11.69 -21.61 -28.96
C VAL A 234 12.52 -22.80 -29.42
N VAL A 235 12.93 -22.79 -30.70
CA VAL A 235 13.67 -23.88 -31.36
C VAL A 235 14.95 -23.36 -32.02
N SER A 236 15.84 -24.28 -32.41
CA SER A 236 17.12 -23.95 -33.06
C SER A 236 16.95 -23.38 -34.48
N GLU A 237 15.87 -23.76 -35.18
CA GLU A 237 15.57 -23.29 -36.54
C GLU A 237 14.06 -23.03 -36.67
N ALA A 238 13.71 -21.82 -37.10
CA ALA A 238 12.35 -21.39 -37.38
C ALA A 238 12.33 -20.31 -38.48
N PRO A 239 11.20 -20.12 -39.19
CA PRO A 239 11.05 -19.05 -40.19
C PRO A 239 11.21 -17.64 -39.61
N VAL A 240 10.87 -17.45 -38.33
CA VAL A 240 10.96 -16.20 -37.63
C VAL A 240 12.05 -16.25 -36.58
N THR A 241 12.92 -15.24 -36.59
CA THR A 241 14.00 -15.10 -35.60
C THR A 241 13.75 -13.86 -34.72
N VAL A 242 13.80 -14.04 -33.41
CA VAL A 242 13.94 -12.97 -32.43
C VAL A 242 15.42 -12.84 -32.08
N HIS A 243 15.96 -11.65 -32.17
CA HIS A 243 17.38 -11.36 -31.91
C HIS A 243 17.50 -10.24 -30.87
N LEU A 244 18.28 -10.48 -29.81
CA LEU A 244 18.58 -9.52 -28.75
C LEU A 244 20.05 -9.10 -28.87
N ASP A 245 20.33 -7.80 -29.07
CA ASP A 245 21.69 -7.32 -29.29
C ASP A 245 21.88 -5.89 -28.77
N TYR A 246 23.12 -5.45 -28.76
CA TYR A 246 23.45 -4.06 -28.48
C TYR A 246 22.98 -3.12 -29.60
N LEU A 247 22.74 -1.85 -29.22
CA LEU A 247 22.45 -0.79 -30.20
C LEU A 247 23.58 -0.67 -31.22
N PRO A 248 23.28 -0.34 -32.49
CA PRO A 248 24.30 0.01 -33.46
C PRO A 248 25.18 1.17 -32.96
N GLU A 249 26.50 1.14 -33.24
CA GLU A 249 27.48 2.15 -32.79
C GLU A 249 27.09 3.61 -33.08
N ARG A 250 26.21 3.83 -34.09
CA ARG A 250 25.76 5.15 -34.53
C ARG A 250 24.54 5.66 -33.77
N GLU A 251 23.93 4.86 -32.94
CA GLU A 251 22.73 5.19 -32.19
C GLU A 251 23.04 5.43 -30.72
N THR A 252 22.65 6.61 -30.21
CA THR A 252 22.85 6.98 -28.81
C THR A 252 21.56 6.74 -28.04
N ALA A 253 21.64 5.98 -26.95
CA ALA A 253 20.54 5.78 -26.03
C ALA A 253 20.22 7.08 -25.26
N VAL A 254 18.94 7.38 -25.09
CA VAL A 254 18.47 8.54 -24.30
C VAL A 254 18.74 8.32 -22.82
N ASN A 255 18.52 7.10 -22.34
CA ASN A 255 18.79 6.67 -20.97
C ASN A 255 19.09 5.15 -20.95
N GLY A 256 19.35 4.59 -19.76
CA GLY A 256 19.66 3.16 -19.59
C GLY A 256 18.46 2.22 -19.88
N GLU A 257 17.26 2.73 -20.00
CA GLU A 257 16.05 1.93 -20.32
C GLU A 257 15.61 2.07 -21.78
N TYR A 258 16.34 2.84 -22.58
CA TYR A 258 16.07 3.00 -24.01
C TYR A 258 16.24 1.68 -24.76
N TYR A 259 15.30 1.39 -25.65
CA TYR A 259 15.36 0.25 -26.56
C TYR A 259 14.83 0.62 -27.94
N ARG A 260 15.21 -0.22 -28.91
CA ARG A 260 14.73 -0.18 -30.28
C ARG A 260 14.24 -1.56 -30.69
N ILE A 261 13.10 -1.62 -31.38
CA ILE A 261 12.59 -2.84 -32.03
C ILE A 261 12.46 -2.59 -33.52
N ASP A 262 13.05 -3.45 -34.33
CA ASP A 262 12.84 -3.48 -35.76
C ASP A 262 12.23 -4.80 -36.18
N THR A 263 11.06 -4.78 -36.82
CA THR A 263 10.38 -5.98 -37.33
C THR A 263 10.29 -5.96 -38.85
N GLY A 264 10.26 -7.12 -39.46
CA GLY A 264 10.01 -7.28 -40.92
C GLY A 264 10.79 -8.45 -41.51
N ASN A 265 10.26 -9.05 -42.58
CA ASN A 265 10.87 -10.15 -43.33
C ASN A 265 11.23 -11.37 -42.44
N GLY A 266 10.43 -11.69 -41.41
CA GLY A 266 10.70 -12.81 -40.49
C GLY A 266 11.75 -12.51 -39.42
N LEU A 267 12.23 -11.28 -39.26
CA LEU A 267 13.16 -10.87 -38.22
C LEU A 267 12.49 -9.90 -37.23
N ILE A 268 12.72 -10.14 -35.95
CA ILE A 268 12.42 -9.23 -34.85
C ILE A 268 13.74 -8.93 -34.16
N ASN A 269 14.25 -7.73 -34.32
CA ASN A 269 15.50 -7.32 -33.68
C ASN A 269 15.19 -6.35 -32.55
N ILE A 270 15.56 -6.72 -31.30
CA ILE A 270 15.48 -5.87 -30.11
C ILE A 270 16.89 -5.46 -29.75
N SER A 271 17.14 -4.16 -29.67
CA SER A 271 18.47 -3.64 -29.34
C SER A 271 18.40 -2.55 -28.29
N ALA A 272 19.38 -2.55 -27.36
CA ALA A 272 19.51 -1.58 -26.29
C ALA A 272 20.98 -1.42 -25.87
N SER A 273 21.26 -0.42 -25.02
CA SER A 273 22.60 -0.24 -24.44
C SER A 273 22.80 -1.02 -23.13
N THR A 274 21.72 -1.52 -22.55
CA THR A 274 21.70 -2.24 -21.26
C THR A 274 20.74 -3.42 -21.30
N SER A 275 20.91 -4.35 -20.36
CA SER A 275 19.98 -5.46 -20.13
C SER A 275 18.57 -4.99 -19.75
N HIS A 276 18.45 -3.88 -19.00
CA HIS A 276 17.15 -3.28 -18.66
C HIS A 276 16.40 -2.77 -19.92
N GLY A 277 17.11 -2.11 -20.85
CA GLY A 277 16.51 -1.73 -22.11
C GLY A 277 16.06 -2.92 -22.95
N ILE A 278 16.86 -3.99 -23.02
CA ILE A 278 16.46 -5.25 -23.65
C ILE A 278 15.22 -5.83 -22.99
N PHE A 279 15.18 -5.90 -21.64
CA PHE A 279 14.00 -6.37 -20.89
C PHE A 279 12.75 -5.58 -21.30
N ASN A 280 12.78 -4.24 -21.27
CA ASN A 280 11.65 -3.39 -21.66
C ASN A 280 11.22 -3.63 -23.12
N GLY A 281 12.19 -3.83 -24.03
CA GLY A 281 11.92 -4.21 -25.41
C GLY A 281 11.23 -5.56 -25.55
N THR A 282 11.60 -6.55 -24.72
CA THR A 282 10.92 -7.86 -24.71
C THR A 282 9.48 -7.74 -24.22
N GLN A 283 9.18 -6.89 -23.22
CA GLN A 283 7.80 -6.65 -22.77
C GLN A 283 6.96 -6.01 -23.89
N THR A 284 7.52 -5.08 -24.63
CA THR A 284 6.85 -4.51 -25.82
C THR A 284 6.61 -5.55 -26.90
N LEU A 285 7.57 -6.44 -27.17
CA LEU A 285 7.35 -7.56 -28.10
C LEU A 285 6.18 -8.44 -27.65
N LEU A 286 6.13 -8.80 -26.36
CA LEU A 286 5.03 -9.61 -25.80
C LEU A 286 3.67 -8.91 -25.94
N SER A 287 3.61 -7.58 -25.80
CA SER A 287 2.40 -6.80 -26.08
C SER A 287 1.99 -6.81 -27.55
N LEU A 288 2.95 -6.80 -28.48
CA LEU A 288 2.70 -6.88 -29.91
C LEU A 288 2.17 -8.24 -30.38
N LEU A 289 2.50 -9.31 -29.65
CA LEU A 289 2.08 -10.68 -29.97
C LEU A 289 0.62 -10.92 -29.57
N LYS A 290 -0.29 -10.11 -30.09
CA LYS A 290 -1.74 -10.33 -29.96
C LYS A 290 -2.23 -11.13 -31.15
N GLY A 291 -2.97 -12.19 -30.90
CA GLY A 291 -3.49 -13.02 -31.96
C GLY A 291 -4.54 -14.00 -31.47
N GLN A 292 -5.31 -14.54 -32.41
CA GLN A 292 -6.27 -15.61 -32.16
C GLN A 292 -5.67 -16.93 -32.66
N GLU A 293 -5.90 -18.01 -31.92
CA GLU A 293 -5.60 -19.39 -32.37
C GLU A 293 -4.14 -19.66 -32.74
N LYS A 294 -3.16 -19.07 -32.01
CA LYS A 294 -1.71 -19.31 -32.23
C LYS A 294 -1.15 -18.79 -33.56
N LEU A 295 -1.84 -17.87 -34.20
CA LEU A 295 -1.34 -17.15 -35.38
C LEU A 295 -1.17 -15.67 -35.04
N PHE A 296 0.07 -15.22 -34.90
CA PHE A 296 0.40 -13.83 -34.61
C PHE A 296 0.82 -13.13 -35.93
N ARG A 297 0.25 -11.98 -36.21
CA ARG A 297 0.63 -11.15 -37.37
C ARG A 297 1.37 -9.93 -36.90
N LEU A 298 2.59 -9.75 -37.36
CA LEU A 298 3.41 -8.58 -37.09
C LEU A 298 3.60 -7.75 -38.37
N GLU A 299 3.33 -6.47 -38.24
CA GLU A 299 3.68 -5.51 -39.29
C GLU A 299 5.18 -5.23 -39.30
N ALA A 300 5.69 -4.72 -40.42
CA ALA A 300 7.06 -4.23 -40.49
C ALA A 300 7.13 -2.84 -39.83
N LEU A 301 7.70 -2.75 -38.65
CA LEU A 301 7.75 -1.55 -37.81
C LEU A 301 9.17 -1.26 -37.33
N SER A 302 9.46 0.01 -37.08
CA SER A 302 10.59 0.46 -36.30
C SER A 302 10.04 1.24 -35.10
N ILE A 303 10.34 0.74 -33.89
CA ILE A 303 9.92 1.33 -32.61
C ILE A 303 11.16 1.85 -31.89
N ARG A 304 11.05 3.05 -31.31
CA ARG A 304 12.03 3.61 -30.38
C ARG A 304 11.30 4.09 -29.15
N ASP A 305 11.79 3.68 -27.98
CA ASP A 305 11.04 3.91 -26.76
C ASP A 305 11.93 3.98 -25.51
N TYR A 306 11.47 4.75 -24.52
CA TYR A 306 12.13 4.96 -23.23
C TYR A 306 11.18 5.65 -22.25
N PRO A 307 11.36 5.52 -20.93
CA PRO A 307 10.56 6.25 -19.95
C PRO A 307 11.00 7.70 -19.80
N ASP A 308 10.04 8.59 -19.53
CA ASP A 308 10.33 9.98 -19.13
C ASP A 308 10.81 10.08 -17.68
N LEU A 309 10.27 9.23 -16.79
CA LEU A 309 10.61 9.23 -15.38
C LEU A 309 11.43 7.98 -15.00
N PRO A 310 12.59 8.15 -14.36
CA PRO A 310 13.47 7.03 -14.00
C PRO A 310 12.92 6.14 -12.86
N TYR A 311 12.03 6.66 -12.02
CA TYR A 311 11.41 5.94 -10.92
C TYR A 311 9.92 5.71 -11.22
N ARG A 312 9.49 4.46 -11.23
CA ARG A 312 8.10 4.04 -11.44
C ARG A 312 7.81 2.88 -10.50
N GLY A 313 7.20 3.19 -9.36
CA GLY A 313 7.08 2.26 -8.25
C GLY A 313 5.66 1.88 -7.89
N GLN A 314 5.56 0.74 -7.20
CA GLN A 314 4.41 0.35 -6.41
C GLN A 314 4.87 0.03 -4.98
N MET A 315 4.21 0.61 -4.00
CA MET A 315 4.32 0.24 -2.59
C MET A 315 3.23 -0.77 -2.26
N LEU A 316 3.57 -1.77 -1.45
CA LEU A 316 2.62 -2.70 -0.85
C LEU A 316 2.84 -2.76 0.65
N ASP A 317 1.79 -2.45 1.40
CA ASP A 317 1.73 -2.63 2.85
C ASP A 317 1.43 -4.10 3.18
N ILE A 318 2.43 -4.76 3.73
CA ILE A 318 2.33 -6.12 4.25
C ILE A 318 2.35 -6.18 5.78
N ALA A 319 2.51 -5.01 6.43
CA ALA A 319 2.52 -4.90 7.87
C ALA A 319 1.11 -5.03 8.45
N ARG A 320 0.13 -4.29 7.91
CA ARG A 320 -1.27 -4.38 8.34
C ARG A 320 -1.87 -5.72 7.99
N ASN A 321 -1.69 -6.20 6.76
CA ASN A 321 -2.14 -7.52 6.34
C ASN A 321 -1.06 -8.22 5.50
N PHE A 322 -0.58 -9.34 6.03
CA PHE A 322 0.51 -10.13 5.46
C PHE A 322 0.06 -10.89 4.19
N THR A 323 0.97 -11.02 3.24
CA THR A 323 0.83 -11.91 2.08
C THR A 323 2.10 -12.73 1.87
N THR A 324 2.02 -13.83 1.12
CA THR A 324 3.14 -14.77 0.94
C THR A 324 4.19 -14.25 -0.05
N VAL A 325 5.38 -14.83 -0.03
CA VAL A 325 6.46 -14.50 -0.98
C VAL A 325 6.07 -14.85 -2.42
N GLU A 326 5.27 -15.89 -2.64
CA GLU A 326 4.75 -16.28 -3.94
C GLU A 326 3.84 -15.19 -4.52
N HIS A 327 3.00 -14.57 -3.68
CA HIS A 327 2.18 -13.44 -4.08
C HIS A 327 3.03 -12.21 -4.44
N LEU A 328 4.09 -11.93 -3.68
CA LEU A 328 5.01 -10.85 -4.01
C LEU A 328 5.73 -11.11 -5.34
N LYS A 329 6.17 -12.33 -5.60
CA LYS A 329 6.76 -12.70 -6.90
C LYS A 329 5.77 -12.53 -8.04
N LYS A 330 4.50 -12.93 -7.85
CA LYS A 330 3.43 -12.70 -8.83
C LYS A 330 3.25 -11.21 -9.10
N LEU A 331 3.24 -10.38 -8.04
CA LEU A 331 3.17 -8.93 -8.19
C LEU A 331 4.36 -8.37 -8.97
N VAL A 332 5.59 -8.80 -8.65
CA VAL A 332 6.81 -8.42 -9.38
C VAL A 332 6.72 -8.79 -10.86
N ASP A 333 6.23 -10.00 -11.18
CA ASP A 333 6.02 -10.44 -12.57
C ASP A 333 5.10 -9.48 -13.33
N VAL A 334 3.99 -9.09 -12.70
CA VAL A 334 2.98 -8.26 -13.35
C VAL A 334 3.47 -6.81 -13.50
N ILE A 335 3.99 -6.21 -12.42
CA ILE A 335 4.44 -4.81 -12.48
C ILE A 335 5.62 -4.63 -13.46
N SER A 336 6.56 -5.58 -13.48
CA SER A 336 7.68 -5.56 -14.43
C SER A 336 7.23 -5.71 -15.88
N SER A 337 6.17 -6.51 -16.14
CA SER A 337 5.61 -6.64 -17.49
C SER A 337 5.04 -5.33 -18.02
N TYR A 338 4.61 -4.43 -17.13
CA TYR A 338 4.21 -3.05 -17.44
C TYR A 338 5.35 -2.03 -17.26
N LYS A 339 6.61 -2.49 -17.17
CA LYS A 339 7.82 -1.66 -17.09
C LYS A 339 7.90 -0.77 -15.83
N LEU A 340 7.21 -1.14 -14.75
CA LEU A 340 7.49 -0.59 -13.42
C LEU A 340 8.80 -1.20 -12.92
N ASN A 341 9.61 -0.42 -12.19
CA ASN A 341 10.97 -0.80 -11.86
C ASN A 341 11.30 -0.73 -10.35
N VAL A 342 10.28 -0.51 -9.51
CA VAL A 342 10.45 -0.46 -8.05
C VAL A 342 9.28 -1.16 -7.35
N LEU A 343 9.60 -2.04 -6.41
CA LEU A 343 8.72 -2.50 -5.35
C LEU A 343 9.16 -1.84 -4.04
N HIS A 344 8.33 -0.95 -3.51
CA HIS A 344 8.54 -0.36 -2.21
C HIS A 344 7.92 -1.30 -1.16
N PHE A 345 8.76 -1.85 -0.29
CA PHE A 345 8.44 -2.97 0.58
C PHE A 345 8.19 -2.46 2.00
N HIS A 346 6.92 -2.16 2.29
CA HIS A 346 6.46 -1.64 3.57
C HIS A 346 6.20 -2.81 4.53
N PHE A 347 7.26 -3.27 5.22
CA PHE A 347 7.23 -4.50 6.01
C PHE A 347 7.06 -4.30 7.51
N SER A 348 7.06 -3.08 8.00
CA SER A 348 6.86 -2.75 9.41
C SER A 348 5.95 -1.55 9.59
N ASP A 349 5.04 -1.64 10.57
CA ASP A 349 4.12 -0.59 10.97
C ASP A 349 3.56 -0.90 12.38
N ASP A 350 2.52 -0.21 12.81
CA ASP A 350 1.92 -0.36 14.14
C ASP A 350 1.36 -1.78 14.38
N GLU A 351 0.81 -2.42 13.35
CA GLU A 351 0.11 -3.70 13.44
C GLU A 351 0.96 -4.91 13.03
N GLY A 352 2.20 -4.70 12.61
CA GLY A 352 3.01 -5.84 12.21
C GLY A 352 4.45 -5.52 11.87
N TRP A 353 5.31 -6.48 12.16
CA TRP A 353 6.69 -6.55 11.69
C TRP A 353 6.88 -7.85 10.88
N ARG A 354 7.22 -7.77 9.61
CA ARG A 354 7.09 -8.90 8.68
C ARG A 354 8.40 -9.46 8.14
N LEU A 355 9.54 -9.11 8.71
CA LEU A 355 10.85 -9.60 8.25
C LEU A 355 11.66 -10.15 9.42
N GLU A 356 12.20 -11.36 9.25
CA GLU A 356 13.10 -11.96 10.20
C GLU A 356 14.42 -11.17 10.29
N ILE A 357 14.79 -10.76 11.50
CA ILE A 357 16.04 -10.09 11.81
C ILE A 357 16.82 -10.96 12.81
N PRO A 358 17.89 -11.63 12.40
CA PRO A 358 18.66 -12.51 13.26
C PRO A 358 19.15 -11.80 14.55
N GLY A 359 18.83 -12.42 15.70
CA GLY A 359 19.15 -11.86 17.02
C GLY A 359 18.09 -10.90 17.59
N LEU A 360 17.00 -10.66 16.88
CA LEU A 360 15.81 -9.93 17.32
C LEU A 360 14.54 -10.77 17.10
N GLU A 361 14.55 -11.97 17.65
CA GLU A 361 13.52 -13.00 17.41
C GLU A 361 12.12 -12.54 17.83
N GLU A 362 12.03 -11.60 18.79
CA GLU A 362 10.75 -11.06 19.28
C GLU A 362 10.02 -10.23 18.19
N LEU A 363 10.73 -9.71 17.19
CA LEU A 363 10.10 -9.02 16.05
C LEU A 363 9.15 -9.94 15.26
N THR A 364 9.49 -11.21 15.15
CA THR A 364 8.64 -12.19 14.44
C THR A 364 7.83 -13.08 15.37
N SER A 365 8.33 -13.39 16.56
CA SER A 365 7.59 -14.23 17.52
C SER A 365 6.46 -13.48 18.24
N VAL A 366 6.54 -12.14 18.33
CA VAL A 366 5.54 -11.24 18.93
C VAL A 366 5.00 -10.29 17.88
N GLY A 367 5.87 -9.50 17.23
CA GLY A 367 5.48 -8.43 16.32
C GLY A 367 4.85 -8.88 15.00
N ALA A 368 5.02 -10.16 14.61
CA ALA A 368 4.39 -10.73 13.42
C ALA A 368 3.13 -11.58 13.75
N ARG A 369 2.62 -11.47 14.95
CA ARG A 369 1.46 -12.25 15.41
C ARG A 369 0.44 -11.35 16.08
N ARG A 370 -0.82 -11.55 15.78
CA ARG A 370 -1.96 -10.87 16.40
C ARG A 370 -2.89 -11.90 17.05
N GLY A 371 -3.40 -11.59 18.22
CA GLY A 371 -4.30 -12.49 18.92
C GLY A 371 -4.78 -11.92 20.25
N HIS A 372 -5.58 -12.71 20.97
CA HIS A 372 -6.03 -12.31 22.30
C HIS A 372 -4.86 -12.23 23.27
N THR A 373 -4.68 -11.07 23.86
CA THR A 373 -3.66 -10.80 24.87
C THR A 373 -4.13 -9.67 25.78
N THR A 374 -3.57 -9.57 26.98
CA THR A 374 -3.81 -8.49 27.93
C THR A 374 -2.56 -7.68 28.25
N ASP A 375 -1.39 -8.13 27.80
CA ASP A 375 -0.09 -7.52 28.10
C ASP A 375 0.84 -7.45 26.88
N GLU A 376 0.44 -8.04 25.76
CA GLU A 376 1.18 -8.08 24.49
C GLU A 376 2.61 -8.65 24.59
N LEU A 377 2.84 -9.57 25.54
CA LEU A 377 4.16 -10.21 25.70
C LEU A 377 4.38 -11.38 24.74
N GLU A 378 3.32 -11.93 24.13
CA GLU A 378 3.37 -13.07 23.22
C GLU A 378 2.83 -12.77 21.82
N CYS A 379 1.98 -11.77 21.68
CA CYS A 379 1.44 -11.29 20.41
C CYS A 379 0.90 -9.85 20.54
N LEU A 380 0.67 -9.17 19.44
CA LEU A 380 -0.03 -7.89 19.38
C LEU A 380 -1.55 -8.08 19.55
N TYR A 381 -2.28 -7.02 19.86
CA TYR A 381 -3.75 -7.02 19.83
C TYR A 381 -4.29 -7.44 18.46
N PRO A 382 -5.46 -8.12 18.41
CA PRO A 382 -6.08 -8.57 17.16
C PRO A 382 -6.72 -7.37 16.42
N GLY A 383 -5.88 -6.57 15.78
CA GLY A 383 -6.31 -5.47 14.92
C GLY A 383 -6.63 -5.92 13.50
N TYR A 384 -7.40 -5.18 12.75
CA TYR A 384 -7.78 -5.29 11.35
C TYR A 384 -8.25 -6.65 10.81
N ASP A 385 -7.55 -7.76 11.07
CA ASP A 385 -8.01 -9.11 10.70
C ASP A 385 -8.96 -9.74 11.70
N GLY A 386 -9.03 -9.16 12.91
CA GLY A 386 -9.97 -9.53 13.96
C GLY A 386 -9.82 -10.93 14.54
N ASN A 387 -8.70 -11.62 14.31
CA ASN A 387 -8.50 -12.98 14.80
C ASN A 387 -7.92 -12.99 16.22
N TYR A 388 -8.56 -13.75 17.11
CA TYR A 388 -8.10 -13.90 18.49
C TYR A 388 -7.05 -15.02 18.70
N ASP A 389 -6.82 -15.88 17.70
CA ASP A 389 -5.85 -16.98 17.79
C ASP A 389 -4.54 -16.58 17.09
N PRO A 390 -3.46 -16.32 17.86
CA PRO A 390 -2.18 -15.90 17.29
C PRO A 390 -1.47 -16.99 16.47
N SER A 391 -2.01 -18.20 16.43
CA SER A 391 -1.51 -19.33 15.62
C SER A 391 -2.32 -19.55 14.33
N ALA A 392 -3.42 -18.84 14.15
CA ALA A 392 -4.27 -19.00 12.98
C ALA A 392 -3.56 -18.54 11.69
N ALA A 393 -3.84 -19.22 10.59
CA ALA A 393 -3.36 -18.83 9.26
C ALA A 393 -4.25 -17.72 8.69
N THR A 394 -4.03 -16.49 9.16
CA THR A 394 -4.72 -15.28 8.69
C THR A 394 -3.70 -14.24 8.24
N SER A 395 -4.15 -13.20 7.54
CA SER A 395 -3.30 -12.09 7.13
C SER A 395 -2.75 -11.26 8.31
N GLY A 396 -3.30 -11.41 9.51
CA GLY A 396 -2.73 -10.85 10.74
C GLY A 396 -1.43 -11.50 11.17
N ASN A 397 -1.17 -12.74 10.74
CA ASN A 397 -0.06 -13.58 11.17
C ASN A 397 0.83 -13.94 9.98
N GLY A 398 2.13 -13.79 10.15
CA GLY A 398 3.11 -14.16 9.15
C GLY A 398 4.29 -13.21 9.05
N TYR A 399 5.38 -13.71 8.50
CA TYR A 399 6.59 -12.94 8.22
C TYR A 399 7.39 -13.67 7.15
N TYR A 400 8.32 -12.97 6.52
CA TYR A 400 9.29 -13.56 5.60
C TYR A 400 10.53 -13.96 6.38
N THR A 401 10.99 -15.19 6.17
CA THR A 401 12.30 -15.61 6.62
C THR A 401 13.38 -14.82 5.89
N ARG A 402 14.58 -14.81 6.44
CA ARG A 402 15.73 -14.19 5.82
C ARG A 402 15.98 -14.74 4.40
N GLU A 403 15.85 -16.05 4.25
CA GLU A 403 16.05 -16.77 2.99
C GLU A 403 14.96 -16.41 1.95
N GLU A 404 13.70 -16.32 2.36
CA GLU A 404 12.58 -15.92 1.47
C GLU A 404 12.77 -14.49 0.96
N PHE A 405 13.25 -13.59 1.82
CA PHE A 405 13.51 -12.21 1.40
C PHE A 405 14.70 -12.12 0.42
N ILE A 406 15.79 -12.85 0.67
CA ILE A 406 16.94 -12.94 -0.25
C ILE A 406 16.50 -13.50 -1.62
N ASP A 407 15.66 -14.52 -1.62
CA ASP A 407 15.10 -15.08 -2.85
C ASP A 407 14.21 -14.09 -3.60
N LEU A 408 13.37 -13.32 -2.88
CA LEU A 408 12.60 -12.21 -3.47
C LEU A 408 13.50 -11.15 -4.11
N LEU A 409 14.59 -10.76 -3.45
CA LEU A 409 15.54 -9.78 -3.98
C LEU A 409 16.16 -10.24 -5.31
N ARG A 410 16.61 -11.50 -5.38
CA ARG A 410 17.15 -12.11 -6.62
C ARG A 410 16.08 -12.16 -7.72
N TYR A 411 14.88 -12.59 -7.36
CA TYR A 411 13.76 -12.71 -8.29
C TYR A 411 13.36 -11.38 -8.91
N ALA A 412 13.29 -10.33 -8.09
CA ALA A 412 12.97 -8.98 -8.53
C ALA A 412 14.09 -8.39 -9.40
N ALA A 413 15.35 -8.56 -8.99
CA ALA A 413 16.51 -8.08 -9.74
C ALA A 413 16.61 -8.68 -11.14
N GLN A 414 16.31 -9.97 -11.32
CA GLN A 414 16.24 -10.63 -12.63
C GLN A 414 15.21 -9.97 -13.56
N ARG A 415 14.20 -9.32 -13.02
CA ARG A 415 13.13 -8.59 -13.74
C ARG A 415 13.30 -7.08 -13.75
N HIS A 416 14.50 -6.61 -13.39
CA HIS A 416 14.84 -5.20 -13.32
C HIS A 416 13.95 -4.39 -12.36
N VAL A 417 13.40 -5.03 -11.34
CA VAL A 417 12.66 -4.39 -10.25
C VAL A 417 13.55 -4.28 -9.02
N ARG A 418 13.78 -3.05 -8.56
CA ARG A 418 14.46 -2.80 -7.29
C ARG A 418 13.47 -2.97 -6.15
N VAL A 419 13.85 -3.67 -5.10
CA VAL A 419 13.12 -3.68 -3.84
C VAL A 419 13.71 -2.59 -2.94
N ILE A 420 12.88 -1.71 -2.41
CA ILE A 420 13.28 -0.67 -1.44
C ILE A 420 12.64 -1.05 -0.10
N PRO A 421 13.43 -1.46 0.91
CA PRO A 421 12.90 -1.81 2.22
C PRO A 421 12.55 -0.56 3.01
N GLU A 422 11.40 -0.57 3.68
CA GLU A 422 10.96 0.50 4.56
C GLU A 422 10.91 0.03 6.00
N ILE A 423 11.59 0.78 6.87
CA ILE A 423 11.53 0.64 8.32
C ILE A 423 10.78 1.85 8.86
N GLU A 424 9.54 1.66 9.27
CA GLU A 424 8.79 2.74 9.89
C GLU A 424 9.42 3.19 11.20
N SER A 425 9.80 4.46 11.24
CA SER A 425 10.48 5.10 12.36
C SER A 425 10.50 6.65 12.22
N PRO A 426 10.44 7.42 13.31
CA PRO A 426 10.20 6.97 14.68
C PRO A 426 8.71 6.73 14.99
N GLY A 427 7.78 7.23 14.17
CA GLY A 427 6.34 6.95 14.20
C GLY A 427 6.02 5.60 13.60
N HIS A 428 4.75 5.19 13.62
CA HIS A 428 4.26 3.93 13.04
C HIS A 428 5.08 2.69 13.44
N ALA A 429 5.64 2.70 14.66
CA ALA A 429 6.63 1.73 15.09
C ALA A 429 6.17 0.80 16.21
N ARG A 430 4.85 0.72 16.44
CA ARG A 430 4.29 0.01 17.60
C ARG A 430 4.68 -1.45 17.65
N ALA A 431 4.62 -2.17 16.51
CA ALA A 431 4.99 -3.59 16.50
C ALA A 431 6.45 -3.81 16.96
N ALA A 432 7.38 -2.94 16.55
CA ALA A 432 8.76 -2.99 17.02
C ALA A 432 8.89 -2.63 18.50
N ILE A 433 8.18 -1.60 18.96
CA ILE A 433 8.17 -1.15 20.36
C ILE A 433 7.66 -2.27 21.28
N VAL A 434 6.54 -2.88 20.96
CA VAL A 434 5.94 -3.99 21.72
C VAL A 434 6.87 -5.21 21.72
N SER A 435 7.45 -5.55 20.58
CA SER A 435 8.41 -6.66 20.47
C SER A 435 9.64 -6.45 21.36
N MET A 436 10.19 -5.24 21.38
CA MET A 436 11.36 -4.94 22.23
C MET A 436 10.97 -4.83 23.71
N LYS A 437 9.75 -4.45 24.04
CA LYS A 437 9.20 -4.52 25.39
C LYS A 437 9.04 -5.97 25.85
N ALA A 438 8.52 -6.86 24.99
CA ALA A 438 8.46 -8.30 25.29
C ALA A 438 9.85 -8.88 25.52
N ARG A 439 10.84 -8.51 24.67
CA ARG A 439 12.25 -8.85 24.88
C ARG A 439 12.79 -8.36 26.22
N TYR A 440 12.48 -7.12 26.62
CA TYR A 440 12.85 -6.59 27.92
C TYR A 440 12.32 -7.47 29.06
N HIS A 441 11.04 -7.77 29.07
CA HIS A 441 10.42 -8.63 30.09
C HIS A 441 11.02 -10.04 30.16
N LYS A 442 11.38 -10.61 28.99
CA LYS A 442 12.01 -11.93 28.90
C LYS A 442 13.40 -11.98 29.56
N TYR A 443 14.18 -10.91 29.48
CA TYR A 443 15.58 -10.92 29.88
C TYR A 443 15.91 -10.06 31.10
N VAL A 444 15.05 -9.18 31.59
CA VAL A 444 15.37 -8.19 32.64
C VAL A 444 15.90 -8.84 33.93
N ASN A 445 15.41 -10.01 34.29
CA ASN A 445 15.81 -10.72 35.53
C ASN A 445 17.01 -11.66 35.33
N THR A 446 17.38 -12.01 34.10
CA THR A 446 18.44 -13.00 33.79
C THR A 446 19.62 -12.40 33.06
N ALA A 447 19.43 -11.40 32.22
CA ALA A 447 20.42 -10.73 31.43
C ALA A 447 20.04 -9.26 31.18
N PRO A 448 20.13 -8.37 32.20
CA PRO A 448 19.65 -6.98 32.12
C PRO A 448 20.25 -6.16 30.97
N GLU A 449 21.52 -6.41 30.64
CA GLU A 449 22.17 -5.74 29.47
C GLU A 449 21.49 -6.13 28.16
N LYS A 450 21.14 -7.42 27.99
CA LYS A 450 20.41 -7.91 26.81
C LYS A 450 19.01 -7.34 26.76
N ALA A 451 18.34 -7.20 27.92
CA ALA A 451 17.01 -6.61 28.04
C ALA A 451 16.97 -5.16 27.55
N ASN A 452 17.91 -4.34 27.98
CA ASN A 452 17.95 -2.90 27.69
C ASN A 452 18.60 -2.56 26.33
N LYS A 453 19.28 -3.50 25.69
CA LYS A 453 20.10 -3.22 24.53
C LYS A 453 19.37 -2.56 23.38
N TYR A 454 18.11 -2.96 23.15
CA TYR A 454 17.30 -2.56 22.01
C TYR A 454 15.92 -1.99 22.43
N LEU A 455 15.77 -1.58 23.69
CA LEU A 455 14.53 -1.02 24.20
C LEU A 455 14.22 0.31 23.46
N LEU A 456 12.96 0.46 23.00
CA LEU A 456 12.51 1.57 22.16
C LEU A 456 11.60 2.56 22.90
N SER A 457 11.27 2.29 24.14
CA SER A 457 10.36 3.10 24.95
C SER A 457 10.95 3.42 26.31
N ASP A 458 10.60 4.58 26.87
CA ASP A 458 10.92 4.99 28.24
C ASP A 458 9.75 4.62 29.14
N ALA A 459 10.00 3.78 30.15
CA ALA A 459 8.97 3.36 31.11
C ALA A 459 8.41 4.51 31.96
N GLN A 460 9.09 5.64 32.03
CA GLN A 460 8.66 6.84 32.76
C GLN A 460 8.00 7.88 31.85
N ASP A 461 7.81 7.58 30.57
CA ASP A 461 7.15 8.47 29.63
C ASP A 461 5.68 8.63 29.96
N THR A 462 5.26 9.87 30.21
CA THR A 462 3.88 10.27 30.46
C THR A 462 3.31 11.13 29.34
N SER A 463 3.91 11.04 28.15
CA SER A 463 3.45 11.76 26.97
C SER A 463 1.98 11.44 26.66
N ARG A 464 1.28 12.46 26.17
CA ARG A 464 -0.11 12.31 25.75
C ARG A 464 -0.22 12.77 24.30
N TYR A 465 -0.50 11.83 23.45
CA TYR A 465 -0.72 12.05 22.02
C TYR A 465 -1.70 11.03 21.46
N VAL A 466 -2.22 11.32 20.30
CA VAL A 466 -3.02 10.40 19.50
C VAL A 466 -2.46 10.49 18.08
N SER A 467 -2.03 9.37 17.53
CA SER A 467 -1.55 9.29 16.14
C SER A 467 -2.71 9.40 15.15
N ALA A 468 -2.40 9.56 13.86
CA ALA A 468 -3.40 9.59 12.80
C ALA A 468 -4.29 8.33 12.79
N GLN A 469 -3.74 7.18 13.18
CA GLN A 469 -4.48 5.91 13.32
C GLN A 469 -4.95 5.63 14.76
N SER A 470 -5.00 6.67 15.61
CA SER A 470 -5.53 6.63 16.99
C SER A 470 -4.70 5.81 17.98
N TYR A 471 -3.43 5.50 17.69
CA TYR A 471 -2.51 4.95 18.66
C TYR A 471 -1.95 6.03 19.60
N THR A 472 -1.60 5.60 20.81
CA THR A 472 -1.02 6.47 21.85
C THR A 472 0.35 5.97 22.35
N ASP A 473 0.89 4.92 21.71
CA ASP A 473 2.08 4.18 22.12
C ASP A 473 2.96 3.70 20.94
N ASN A 474 2.86 4.38 19.79
CA ASN A 474 3.46 3.94 18.52
C ASN A 474 4.72 4.73 18.09
N VAL A 475 5.31 5.53 18.98
CA VAL A 475 6.48 6.35 18.64
C VAL A 475 7.72 5.88 19.42
N MET A 476 8.79 5.55 18.69
CA MET A 476 10.09 5.19 19.30
C MET A 476 10.68 6.38 20.05
N ASN A 477 11.26 6.15 21.23
CA ASN A 477 11.94 7.21 21.97
C ASN A 477 13.31 7.51 21.36
N VAL A 478 13.43 8.64 20.68
CA VAL A 478 14.61 9.04 19.91
C VAL A 478 15.76 9.61 20.74
N ALA A 479 15.56 9.84 22.05
CA ALA A 479 16.62 10.22 22.98
C ALA A 479 17.34 9.00 23.58
N LEU A 480 16.81 7.79 23.40
CA LEU A 480 17.42 6.56 23.91
C LEU A 480 18.54 6.07 22.97
N PRO A 481 19.77 5.83 23.48
CA PRO A 481 20.82 5.20 22.68
C PRO A 481 20.45 3.79 22.17
N SER A 482 19.52 3.10 22.84
CA SER A 482 19.00 1.78 22.42
C SER A 482 18.21 1.83 21.15
N THR A 483 17.50 2.93 20.85
CA THR A 483 16.77 3.14 19.58
C THR A 483 17.74 3.11 18.40
N TYR A 484 18.86 3.80 18.50
CA TYR A 484 19.89 3.79 17.43
C TYR A 484 20.54 2.42 17.29
N ARG A 485 20.84 1.72 18.41
CA ARG A 485 21.36 0.35 18.36
C ARG A 485 20.39 -0.63 17.69
N PHE A 486 19.07 -0.43 17.87
CA PHE A 486 18.05 -1.20 17.19
C PHE A 486 18.08 -0.93 15.69
N MET A 487 18.00 0.34 15.29
CA MET A 487 18.04 0.75 13.88
C MET A 487 19.34 0.27 13.19
N GLU A 488 20.47 0.47 13.83
CA GLU A 488 21.77 -0.03 13.32
C GLU A 488 21.77 -1.55 13.11
N LYS A 489 21.18 -2.30 14.05
CA LYS A 489 21.09 -3.76 13.92
C LYS A 489 20.23 -4.17 12.73
N VAL A 490 19.04 -3.57 12.57
CA VAL A 490 18.14 -3.85 11.45
C VAL A 490 18.78 -3.48 10.12
N ILE A 491 19.33 -2.28 10.01
CA ILE A 491 20.01 -1.79 8.78
C ILE A 491 21.17 -2.71 8.37
N ARG A 492 21.99 -3.16 9.31
CA ARG A 492 23.12 -4.06 9.02
C ARG A 492 22.66 -5.43 8.56
N GLU A 493 21.55 -5.96 9.09
CA GLU A 493 21.01 -7.22 8.60
C GLU A 493 20.41 -7.07 7.18
N LEU A 494 19.75 -5.95 6.89
CA LEU A 494 19.30 -5.66 5.53
C LEU A 494 20.48 -5.59 4.55
N ILE A 495 21.55 -4.86 4.90
CA ILE A 495 22.76 -4.81 4.07
C ILE A 495 23.29 -6.22 3.80
N ALA A 496 23.41 -7.06 4.84
CA ALA A 496 23.88 -8.42 4.70
C ALA A 496 22.98 -9.30 3.81
N MET A 497 21.65 -9.10 3.86
CA MET A 497 20.71 -9.82 2.98
C MET A 497 20.90 -9.42 1.51
N TYR A 498 21.07 -8.12 1.23
CA TYR A 498 21.32 -7.65 -0.14
C TYR A 498 22.69 -8.08 -0.68
N GLU A 499 23.73 -8.06 0.17
CA GLU A 499 25.04 -8.59 -0.19
C GLU A 499 24.99 -10.09 -0.54
N GLU A 500 24.30 -10.90 0.27
CA GLU A 500 24.12 -12.34 -0.02
C GLU A 500 23.24 -12.59 -1.25
N ALA A 501 22.28 -11.72 -1.50
CA ALA A 501 21.47 -11.76 -2.72
C ALA A 501 22.30 -11.39 -3.98
N GLU A 502 23.44 -10.78 -3.83
CA GLU A 502 24.23 -10.14 -4.91
C GLU A 502 23.42 -9.04 -5.64
N VAL A 503 22.60 -8.32 -4.88
CA VAL A 503 21.74 -7.24 -5.37
C VAL A 503 22.17 -5.94 -4.69
N PRO A 504 22.37 -4.84 -5.43
CA PRO A 504 22.78 -3.58 -4.83
C PRO A 504 21.65 -2.98 -3.97
N LEU A 505 21.97 -2.68 -2.71
CA LEU A 505 21.17 -1.80 -1.86
C LEU A 505 21.67 -0.37 -2.03
N THR A 506 20.81 0.55 -2.40
CA THR A 506 21.17 1.96 -2.63
C THR A 506 20.51 2.91 -1.64
N THR A 507 19.35 2.52 -1.13
CA THR A 507 18.57 3.32 -0.18
C THR A 507 17.75 2.44 0.75
N ILE A 508 17.48 2.98 1.94
CA ILE A 508 16.49 2.46 2.89
C ILE A 508 15.48 3.58 3.14
N HIS A 509 14.20 3.25 3.07
CA HIS A 509 13.14 4.17 3.44
C HIS A 509 12.94 4.09 4.96
N LEU A 510 12.94 5.24 5.63
CA LEU A 510 12.91 5.34 7.09
C LEU A 510 11.51 5.68 7.65
N GLY A 511 10.49 5.75 6.80
CA GLY A 511 9.17 6.25 7.17
C GLY A 511 9.21 7.75 7.43
N GLY A 512 9.03 8.15 8.67
CA GLY A 512 9.18 9.52 9.16
C GLY A 512 7.90 10.32 9.19
N ASP A 513 6.79 9.74 8.74
CA ASP A 513 5.48 10.36 8.69
C ASP A 513 4.74 10.33 10.03
N GLU A 514 3.77 11.21 10.13
CA GLU A 514 2.71 11.26 11.14
C GLU A 514 3.15 11.16 12.61
N VAL A 515 4.36 11.65 12.94
CA VAL A 515 4.82 11.74 14.33
C VAL A 515 3.95 12.76 15.08
N PRO A 516 3.16 12.35 16.10
CA PRO A 516 2.22 13.25 16.75
C PRO A 516 2.91 14.34 17.56
N GLU A 517 2.35 15.54 17.56
CA GLU A 517 2.91 16.73 18.23
C GLU A 517 3.19 16.52 19.73
N GLY A 518 2.38 15.72 20.42
CA GLY A 518 2.56 15.43 21.86
C GLY A 518 3.56 14.31 22.18
N ALA A 519 4.16 13.65 21.17
CA ALA A 519 5.14 12.59 21.37
C ALA A 519 6.37 13.11 22.12
N TRP A 520 6.94 12.29 23.02
CA TRP A 520 8.15 12.53 23.82
C TRP A 520 8.06 13.64 24.88
N MET A 521 7.06 14.51 24.83
CA MET A 521 6.96 15.70 25.68
C MET A 521 6.75 15.36 27.19
N GLY A 522 6.32 14.13 27.49
CA GLY A 522 6.20 13.58 28.84
C GLY A 522 7.37 12.70 29.28
N SER A 523 8.31 12.37 28.40
CA SER A 523 9.47 11.52 28.72
C SER A 523 10.56 12.30 29.45
N PRO A 524 10.99 11.88 30.67
CA PRO A 524 12.10 12.49 31.36
C PRO A 524 13.42 12.42 30.56
N VAL A 525 13.65 11.34 29.82
CA VAL A 525 14.84 11.16 29.01
C VAL A 525 14.86 12.15 27.84
N CYS A 526 13.74 12.30 27.14
CA CYS A 526 13.61 13.27 26.06
C CYS A 526 13.76 14.72 26.55
N ARG A 527 13.13 15.06 27.67
CA ARG A 527 13.27 16.41 28.26
C ARG A 527 14.72 16.75 28.60
N THR A 528 15.43 15.83 29.28
CA THR A 528 16.88 16.02 29.58
C THR A 528 17.66 16.21 28.28
N PHE A 529 17.42 15.39 27.28
CA PHE A 529 18.10 15.48 26.00
C PHE A 529 17.80 16.81 25.28
N MET A 530 16.56 17.24 25.30
CA MET A 530 16.14 18.53 24.71
C MET A 530 16.78 19.72 25.40
N ASP A 531 16.80 19.72 26.74
CA ASP A 531 17.46 20.77 27.55
C ASP A 531 18.95 20.86 27.25
N GLU A 532 19.65 19.73 27.17
CA GLU A 532 21.08 19.65 26.86
C GLU A 532 21.42 20.13 25.44
N ASN A 533 20.49 20.02 24.48
CA ASN A 533 20.68 20.37 23.08
C ASN A 533 19.92 21.66 22.66
N GLY A 534 19.26 22.33 23.60
CA GLY A 534 18.53 23.57 23.34
C GLY A 534 17.28 23.40 22.45
N MET A 535 16.67 22.20 22.43
CA MET A 535 15.47 21.87 21.68
C MET A 535 14.20 22.22 22.48
N THR A 536 13.11 22.53 21.77
CA THR A 536 11.87 23.01 22.40
C THR A 536 10.61 22.26 21.93
N SER A 537 10.73 21.44 20.88
CA SER A 537 9.57 20.80 20.24
C SER A 537 9.85 19.34 19.85
N ALA A 538 8.79 18.56 19.69
CA ALA A 538 8.84 17.21 19.13
C ALA A 538 9.38 17.21 17.68
N HIS A 539 9.11 18.28 16.94
CA HIS A 539 9.61 18.44 15.58
C HIS A 539 11.16 18.50 15.53
N GLU A 540 11.79 19.23 16.44
CA GLU A 540 13.28 19.30 16.53
C GLU A 540 13.88 17.94 16.92
N LEU A 541 13.18 17.13 17.70
CA LEU A 541 13.60 15.75 17.98
C LEU A 541 13.46 14.84 16.74
N SER A 542 12.40 15.01 15.94
CA SER A 542 12.25 14.31 14.65
C SER A 542 13.36 14.70 13.66
N GLU A 543 13.65 16.00 13.54
CA GLU A 543 14.75 16.51 12.72
C GLU A 543 16.11 15.94 13.15
N TYR A 544 16.38 15.90 14.46
CA TYR A 544 17.58 15.28 15.00
C TYR A 544 17.65 13.79 14.63
N TYR A 545 16.54 13.07 14.80
CA TYR A 545 16.50 11.64 14.50
C TYR A 545 16.80 11.35 13.04
N ILE A 546 16.08 12.01 12.11
CA ILE A 546 16.26 11.76 10.67
C ILE A 546 17.67 12.14 10.20
N THR A 547 18.20 13.27 10.70
CA THR A 547 19.57 13.71 10.38
C THR A 547 20.59 12.66 10.82
N LYS A 548 20.47 12.17 12.04
CA LYS A 548 21.37 11.15 12.58
C LYS A 548 21.28 9.82 11.83
N MET A 549 20.08 9.42 11.42
CA MET A 549 19.90 8.20 10.63
C MET A 549 20.43 8.35 9.21
N ALA A 550 20.25 9.51 8.58
CA ALA A 550 20.83 9.82 7.27
C ALA A 550 22.36 9.76 7.29
N ASP A 551 22.98 10.38 8.31
CA ASP A 551 24.45 10.32 8.52
C ASP A 551 24.93 8.89 8.79
N TYR A 552 24.13 8.07 9.49
CA TYR A 552 24.47 6.67 9.72
C TYR A 552 24.45 5.86 8.40
N LEU A 553 23.40 6.02 7.58
CA LEU A 553 23.31 5.35 6.28
C LEU A 553 24.47 5.74 5.34
N GLN A 554 24.88 7.02 5.38
CA GLN A 554 25.99 7.50 4.56
C GLN A 554 27.32 6.76 4.87
N GLN A 555 27.53 6.29 6.09
CA GLN A 555 28.73 5.51 6.46
C GLN A 555 28.81 4.18 5.69
N TYR A 556 27.68 3.68 5.21
CA TYR A 556 27.58 2.48 4.37
C TYR A 556 27.38 2.81 2.88
N HIS A 557 27.61 4.06 2.48
CA HIS A 557 27.34 4.54 1.11
C HIS A 557 25.89 4.39 0.68
N LEU A 558 24.96 4.36 1.64
CA LEU A 558 23.53 4.36 1.41
C LEU A 558 22.95 5.76 1.54
N GLN A 559 21.94 6.04 0.77
CA GLN A 559 21.12 7.24 0.91
C GLN A 559 19.87 6.90 1.73
N PHE A 560 19.26 7.88 2.39
CA PHE A 560 17.95 7.68 3.01
C PHE A 560 16.82 8.06 2.06
N SER A 561 15.66 7.47 2.29
CA SER A 561 14.37 7.93 1.76
C SER A 561 13.38 8.05 2.92
N GLY A 562 12.29 8.78 2.71
CA GLY A 562 11.23 8.91 3.71
C GLY A 562 10.00 9.60 3.11
N TRP A 563 8.89 9.57 3.85
CA TRP A 563 7.70 10.32 3.49
C TRP A 563 7.98 11.82 3.57
N GLN A 564 7.10 12.65 3.03
CA GLN A 564 7.30 14.11 2.89
C GLN A 564 7.73 14.84 4.17
N GLU A 565 7.33 14.32 5.33
CA GLU A 565 7.60 14.91 6.65
C GLU A 565 9.09 14.99 6.96
N VAL A 566 9.92 14.11 6.38
CA VAL A 566 11.40 14.15 6.54
C VAL A 566 12.06 15.38 5.89
N ALA A 567 11.30 16.19 5.14
CA ALA A 567 11.78 17.41 4.47
C ALA A 567 10.96 18.66 4.81
N LEU A 568 10.04 18.55 5.80
CA LEU A 568 9.15 19.65 6.17
C LEU A 568 9.63 20.38 7.44
N GLY A 569 9.52 21.71 7.43
CA GLY A 569 9.71 22.54 8.62
C GLY A 569 11.17 22.73 9.07
N HIS A 570 12.15 22.20 8.34
CA HIS A 570 13.55 22.27 8.72
C HIS A 570 14.18 23.65 8.45
N PRO A 571 15.18 24.07 9.24
CA PRO A 571 16.06 25.18 8.91
C PRO A 571 16.81 24.94 7.58
N GLU A 572 17.13 26.00 6.87
CA GLU A 572 17.85 25.92 5.59
C GLU A 572 19.17 25.14 5.67
N THR A 573 19.87 25.19 6.81
CA THR A 573 21.10 24.44 7.04
C THR A 573 20.87 22.94 7.06
N THR A 574 19.79 22.49 7.69
CA THR A 574 19.38 21.07 7.73
C THR A 574 18.89 20.62 6.37
N ASP A 575 18.06 21.41 5.69
CA ASP A 575 17.62 21.11 4.31
C ASP A 575 18.82 20.93 3.37
N ARG A 576 19.84 21.81 3.44
CA ARG A 576 21.06 21.69 2.62
C ARG A 576 21.89 20.44 2.92
N HIS A 577 21.85 19.94 4.13
CA HIS A 577 22.52 18.71 4.50
C HIS A 577 21.74 17.50 4.02
N LEU A 578 20.46 17.41 4.37
CA LEU A 578 19.61 16.27 4.08
C LEU A 578 19.35 16.06 2.59
N ASN A 579 19.19 17.13 1.80
CA ASN A 579 18.93 16.98 0.37
C ASN A 579 20.09 16.33 -0.41
N GLN A 580 21.34 16.39 0.12
CA GLN A 580 22.50 15.71 -0.46
C GLN A 580 22.54 14.22 -0.11
N LEU A 581 21.87 13.81 0.95
CA LEU A 581 21.84 12.45 1.47
C LEU A 581 20.55 11.68 1.07
N ALA A 582 19.55 12.39 0.59
CA ALA A 582 18.27 11.81 0.22
C ALA A 582 18.34 11.12 -1.15
N ALA A 583 17.82 9.89 -1.25
CA ALA A 583 17.52 9.22 -2.51
C ALA A 583 16.13 9.58 -3.04
N GLY A 584 15.19 9.90 -2.15
CA GLY A 584 13.84 10.28 -2.50
C GLY A 584 13.02 10.73 -1.29
N VAL A 585 12.28 11.81 -1.46
CA VAL A 585 11.22 12.25 -0.55
C VAL A 585 9.88 11.93 -1.20
N TYR A 586 9.10 11.10 -0.54
CA TYR A 586 7.85 10.52 -1.07
C TYR A 586 6.69 11.42 -0.65
N CYS A 587 6.24 12.26 -1.57
CA CYS A 587 5.22 13.26 -1.32
C CYS A 587 3.82 12.69 -1.57
N TRP A 588 3.09 12.42 -0.49
CA TRP A 588 1.80 11.75 -0.51
C TRP A 588 0.61 12.69 -0.33
N ASN A 589 0.69 13.63 0.63
CA ASN A 589 -0.43 14.51 0.93
C ASN A 589 -0.50 15.65 -0.10
N THR A 590 -1.47 15.51 -1.00
CA THR A 590 -1.72 16.45 -2.08
C THR A 590 -3.19 16.87 -2.16
N VAL A 591 -3.88 16.79 -1.02
CA VAL A 591 -5.30 17.15 -0.92
C VAL A 591 -5.45 18.68 -0.93
N PRO A 592 -6.08 19.27 -1.99
CA PRO A 592 -6.23 20.72 -2.08
C PRO A 592 -7.04 21.33 -0.94
N GLU A 593 -8.06 20.60 -0.46
CA GLU A 593 -8.93 21.03 0.65
C GLU A 593 -8.19 21.12 1.99
N TRP A 594 -7.01 20.51 2.09
CA TRP A 594 -6.10 20.59 3.25
C TRP A 594 -4.93 21.53 3.02
N GLU A 595 -4.93 22.28 1.92
CA GLU A 595 -3.85 23.21 1.53
C GLU A 595 -2.48 22.49 1.39
N ALA A 596 -2.48 21.19 1.06
CA ALA A 596 -1.29 20.35 1.04
C ALA A 596 -0.73 20.08 -0.38
N ASP A 597 -1.45 20.43 -1.41
CA ASP A 597 -1.10 20.13 -2.80
C ASP A 597 0.12 20.91 -3.35
N GLU A 598 0.64 21.89 -2.60
CA GLU A 598 1.88 22.61 -2.94
C GLU A 598 3.15 21.92 -2.42
N ILE A 599 3.01 21.01 -1.43
CA ILE A 599 4.14 20.38 -0.71
C ILE A 599 5.15 19.73 -1.68
N PRO A 600 4.77 18.92 -2.68
CA PRO A 600 5.75 18.29 -3.56
C PRO A 600 6.65 19.29 -4.28
N TYR A 601 6.08 20.39 -4.76
CA TYR A 601 6.84 21.41 -5.48
C TYR A 601 7.70 22.28 -4.56
N GLN A 602 7.23 22.53 -3.34
CA GLN A 602 8.03 23.21 -2.31
C GLN A 602 9.29 22.39 -1.97
N ILE A 603 9.14 21.07 -1.77
CA ILE A 603 10.25 20.16 -1.47
C ILE A 603 11.22 20.05 -2.64
N ALA A 604 10.71 19.89 -3.88
CA ALA A 604 11.55 19.84 -5.07
C ALA A 604 12.35 21.14 -5.27
N ASN A 605 11.73 22.29 -5.02
CA ASN A 605 12.40 23.60 -5.12
C ASN A 605 13.47 23.81 -4.03
N LYS A 606 13.42 23.09 -2.91
CA LYS A 606 14.48 23.05 -1.89
C LYS A 606 15.66 22.14 -2.28
N GLY A 607 15.55 21.41 -3.41
CA GLY A 607 16.61 20.55 -3.92
C GLY A 607 16.54 19.09 -3.48
N TYR A 608 15.46 18.63 -2.85
CA TYR A 608 15.28 17.21 -2.56
C TYR A 608 14.80 16.45 -3.80
N PRO A 609 15.32 15.24 -4.06
CA PRO A 609 14.71 14.34 -5.03
C PRO A 609 13.28 13.97 -4.58
N VAL A 610 12.28 14.14 -5.44
CA VAL A 610 10.87 13.92 -5.12
C VAL A 610 10.30 12.75 -5.90
N ILE A 611 9.64 11.85 -5.18
CA ILE A 611 8.77 10.82 -5.72
C ILE A 611 7.33 11.26 -5.48
N LEU A 612 6.55 11.40 -6.55
CA LEU A 612 5.16 11.83 -6.48
C LEU A 612 4.26 10.65 -6.15
N CYS A 613 3.70 10.67 -4.96
CA CYS A 613 2.83 9.65 -4.38
C CYS A 613 1.40 10.17 -4.20
N ASN A 614 0.99 11.12 -5.01
CA ASN A 614 -0.23 11.90 -4.86
C ASN A 614 -1.43 11.06 -4.44
N VAL A 615 -1.97 11.28 -3.24
CA VAL A 615 -3.09 10.52 -2.71
C VAL A 615 -4.31 10.55 -3.63
N ASN A 616 -4.59 11.68 -4.24
CA ASN A 616 -5.73 11.87 -5.15
C ASN A 616 -5.63 11.08 -6.47
N ASN A 617 -4.43 10.56 -6.79
CA ASN A 617 -4.15 9.88 -8.06
C ASN A 617 -3.68 8.44 -7.89
N PHE A 618 -2.92 8.14 -6.82
CA PHE A 618 -2.08 6.95 -6.73
C PHE A 618 -2.27 6.11 -5.46
N TYR A 619 -3.18 6.50 -4.54
CA TYR A 619 -3.55 5.64 -3.42
C TYR A 619 -4.57 4.61 -3.89
N LEU A 620 -4.07 3.42 -4.22
CA LEU A 620 -4.86 2.35 -4.81
C LEU A 620 -5.86 1.76 -3.80
N ASP A 621 -5.55 1.80 -2.51
CA ASP A 621 -6.40 1.35 -1.41
C ASP A 621 -7.65 2.23 -1.20
N LEU A 622 -7.69 3.44 -1.73
CA LEU A 622 -8.93 4.23 -1.74
C LEU A 622 -9.98 3.54 -2.62
N ALA A 623 -11.24 3.58 -2.17
CA ALA A 623 -12.35 2.97 -2.88
C ALA A 623 -12.51 3.53 -4.30
N TYR A 624 -13.02 2.72 -5.21
CA TYR A 624 -13.40 3.19 -6.56
C TYR A 624 -14.53 4.22 -6.51
N ASP A 625 -15.51 3.98 -5.63
CA ASP A 625 -16.66 4.85 -5.42
C ASP A 625 -17.29 4.68 -4.03
N ALA A 626 -18.47 5.26 -3.82
CA ALA A 626 -19.17 5.23 -2.54
C ALA A 626 -19.98 3.94 -2.31
N HIS A 627 -19.85 2.91 -3.15
CA HIS A 627 -20.60 1.67 -2.99
C HIS A 627 -20.36 1.03 -1.61
N PRO A 628 -21.41 0.56 -0.91
CA PRO A 628 -21.28 -0.01 0.43
C PRO A 628 -20.35 -1.22 0.52
N ASP A 629 -20.25 -2.01 -0.54
CA ASP A 629 -19.41 -3.21 -0.60
C ASP A 629 -17.94 -2.90 -0.98
N GLU A 630 -17.65 -1.65 -1.40
CA GLU A 630 -16.27 -1.21 -1.62
C GLU A 630 -15.50 -1.24 -0.30
N ARG A 631 -14.41 -2.03 -0.25
CA ARG A 631 -13.59 -2.18 0.97
C ARG A 631 -12.66 -1.02 1.21
N GLY A 632 -12.20 -0.39 0.14
CA GLY A 632 -11.23 0.70 0.19
C GLY A 632 -11.67 1.85 1.09
N LEU A 633 -10.71 2.56 1.65
CA LEU A 633 -10.93 3.78 2.41
C LEU A 633 -11.39 4.93 1.49
N SER A 634 -11.86 6.02 2.07
CA SER A 634 -12.32 7.19 1.30
C SER A 634 -12.01 8.52 1.99
N TRP A 635 -10.99 8.51 2.86
CA TRP A 635 -10.61 9.69 3.65
C TRP A 635 -10.08 10.85 2.79
N ALA A 636 -9.53 10.56 1.60
CA ALA A 636 -9.07 11.56 0.63
C ALA A 636 -9.89 11.55 -0.69
N GLY A 637 -11.09 10.98 -0.67
CA GLY A 637 -11.94 10.82 -1.85
C GLY A 637 -11.87 9.42 -2.46
N TYR A 638 -12.11 9.33 -3.77
CA TYR A 638 -12.18 8.07 -4.53
C TYR A 638 -11.12 8.04 -5.62
N VAL A 639 -10.55 6.87 -5.87
CA VAL A 639 -9.51 6.67 -6.89
C VAL A 639 -9.91 5.52 -7.81
N ASP A 640 -9.99 5.82 -9.10
CA ASP A 640 -10.16 4.89 -10.20
C ASP A 640 -8.95 4.96 -11.17
N GLU A 641 -8.98 4.22 -12.27
CA GLU A 641 -7.92 4.20 -13.27
C GLU A 641 -7.71 5.56 -13.97
N SER A 642 -8.77 6.36 -14.11
CA SER A 642 -8.70 7.68 -14.73
C SER A 642 -7.90 8.69 -13.92
N LYS A 643 -7.86 8.52 -12.60
CA LYS A 643 -7.09 9.37 -11.68
C LYS A 643 -5.59 9.25 -11.93
N GLY A 644 -5.08 8.02 -12.01
CA GLY A 644 -3.68 7.78 -12.36
C GLY A 644 -3.35 8.32 -13.76
N PHE A 645 -4.23 8.10 -14.73
CA PHE A 645 -4.08 8.60 -16.10
C PHE A 645 -4.06 10.12 -16.19
N SER A 646 -4.81 10.83 -15.34
CA SER A 646 -4.87 12.30 -15.33
C SER A 646 -3.63 12.97 -14.72
N MET A 647 -2.73 12.22 -14.10
CA MET A 647 -1.55 12.75 -13.41
C MET A 647 -0.61 13.49 -14.37
N LEU A 648 -0.15 14.66 -13.96
CA LEU A 648 0.83 15.49 -14.66
C LEU A 648 1.98 15.86 -13.71
N PRO A 649 3.11 15.15 -13.74
CA PRO A 649 4.22 15.35 -12.80
C PRO A 649 4.77 16.78 -12.75
N TYR A 650 4.71 17.49 -13.85
CA TYR A 650 5.21 18.86 -13.99
C TYR A 650 4.09 19.93 -13.96
N SER A 651 2.85 19.51 -13.68
CA SER A 651 1.66 20.37 -13.53
C SER A 651 0.65 19.73 -12.59
N ILE A 652 1.08 19.39 -11.35
CA ILE A 652 0.33 18.54 -10.41
C ILE A 652 -1.07 19.08 -10.09
N TYR A 653 -1.25 20.40 -10.03
CA TYR A 653 -2.56 21.02 -9.76
C TYR A 653 -3.61 20.68 -10.81
N ARG A 654 -3.18 20.37 -12.05
CA ARG A 654 -4.06 19.95 -13.14
C ARG A 654 -4.39 18.46 -13.13
N SER A 655 -3.75 17.71 -12.24
CA SER A 655 -3.95 16.27 -12.11
C SER A 655 -5.27 15.90 -11.44
N SER A 656 -5.78 16.76 -10.55
CA SER A 656 -7.06 16.54 -9.87
C SER A 656 -8.21 17.01 -10.75
N ARG A 657 -9.06 16.07 -11.20
CA ARG A 657 -10.24 16.35 -12.01
C ARG A 657 -11.53 16.44 -11.20
N THR A 658 -11.47 15.98 -9.96
CA THR A 658 -12.57 16.06 -8.99
C THR A 658 -12.01 16.42 -7.62
N ASP A 659 -12.86 17.04 -6.78
CA ASP A 659 -12.59 17.24 -5.36
C ASP A 659 -12.81 15.92 -4.56
N MET A 660 -12.60 15.97 -3.23
CA MET A 660 -12.82 14.81 -2.34
C MET A 660 -14.25 14.27 -2.38
N ALA A 661 -15.24 15.11 -2.67
CA ALA A 661 -16.65 14.74 -2.77
C ALA A 661 -17.03 14.19 -4.16
N GLY A 662 -16.11 14.21 -5.14
CA GLY A 662 -16.33 13.77 -6.51
C GLY A 662 -16.89 14.86 -7.44
N ASN A 663 -16.98 16.14 -7.01
CA ASN A 663 -17.41 17.21 -7.87
C ASN A 663 -16.30 17.62 -8.87
N PRO A 664 -16.64 17.97 -10.12
CA PRO A 664 -15.65 18.38 -11.11
C PRO A 664 -14.84 19.61 -10.69
N VAL A 665 -13.53 19.56 -10.88
CA VAL A 665 -12.59 20.68 -10.69
C VAL A 665 -12.09 21.16 -12.04
N ASP A 666 -12.03 22.49 -12.22
CA ASP A 666 -11.46 23.06 -13.45
C ASP A 666 -9.91 23.05 -13.38
N PRO A 667 -9.23 22.24 -14.19
CA PRO A 667 -7.77 22.11 -14.15
C PRO A 667 -7.04 23.39 -14.58
N ASP A 668 -7.68 24.30 -15.28
CA ASP A 668 -7.05 25.54 -15.77
C ASP A 668 -6.89 26.60 -14.66
N ILE A 669 -7.64 26.48 -13.57
CA ILE A 669 -7.59 27.42 -12.43
C ILE A 669 -7.03 26.81 -11.16
N ALA A 670 -6.94 25.48 -11.08
CA ALA A 670 -6.55 24.77 -9.86
C ALA A 670 -5.18 25.17 -9.29
N GLY A 671 -4.23 25.53 -10.16
CA GLY A 671 -2.88 25.99 -9.78
C GLY A 671 -2.70 27.50 -9.65
N LYS A 672 -3.78 28.30 -9.76
CA LYS A 672 -3.65 29.75 -9.75
C LYS A 672 -3.20 30.29 -8.39
N GLY A 673 -2.05 30.96 -8.39
CA GLY A 673 -1.46 31.55 -7.17
C GLY A 673 -0.65 30.58 -6.31
N LYS A 674 -0.52 29.30 -6.74
CA LYS A 674 0.23 28.27 -6.03
C LYS A 674 1.71 28.21 -6.44
N THR A 675 2.50 27.51 -5.62
CA THR A 675 3.92 27.27 -5.87
C THR A 675 4.16 26.60 -7.24
N THR A 676 5.06 27.16 -8.03
CA THR A 676 5.47 26.59 -9.31
C THR A 676 6.87 25.97 -9.21
N LEU A 677 7.13 24.94 -9.99
CA LEU A 677 8.48 24.38 -10.10
C LEU A 677 9.45 25.39 -10.72
N THR A 678 10.56 25.60 -10.04
CA THR A 678 11.73 26.28 -10.63
C THR A 678 12.38 25.40 -11.69
N ALA A 679 13.29 25.95 -12.50
CA ALA A 679 14.05 25.16 -13.48
C ALA A 679 14.82 24.02 -12.78
N SER A 680 15.48 24.31 -11.65
CA SER A 680 16.14 23.32 -10.82
C SER A 680 15.14 22.33 -10.18
N GLY A 681 14.00 22.82 -9.65
CA GLY A 681 12.99 21.95 -9.04
C GLY A 681 12.45 20.89 -10.00
N LYS A 682 12.37 21.18 -11.31
CA LYS A 682 11.97 20.19 -12.32
C LYS A 682 12.93 19.00 -12.42
N GLU A 683 14.23 19.24 -12.25
CA GLU A 683 15.26 18.20 -12.29
C GLU A 683 15.19 17.28 -11.06
N HIS A 684 14.55 17.73 -9.99
CA HIS A 684 14.36 16.97 -8.76
C HIS A 684 13.10 16.08 -8.76
N ILE A 685 12.20 16.20 -9.74
CA ILE A 685 11.10 15.25 -9.90
C ILE A 685 11.67 13.96 -10.50
N GLN A 686 11.79 12.92 -9.67
CA GLN A 686 12.43 11.67 -10.05
C GLN A 686 11.45 10.60 -10.51
N GLY A 687 10.18 10.67 -10.10
CA GLY A 687 9.23 9.65 -10.50
C GLY A 687 7.89 9.70 -9.83
N VAL A 688 7.16 8.61 -10.02
CA VAL A 688 5.81 8.38 -9.50
C VAL A 688 5.74 7.03 -8.80
N GLN A 689 4.92 6.95 -7.75
CA GLN A 689 4.66 5.69 -7.05
C GLN A 689 3.20 5.57 -6.65
N ALA A 690 2.63 4.38 -6.85
CA ALA A 690 1.34 4.01 -6.32
C ALA A 690 1.49 3.36 -4.94
N GLN A 691 0.59 3.67 -4.02
CA GLN A 691 0.51 3.10 -2.69
C GLN A 691 -0.69 2.17 -2.58
N LEU A 692 -0.51 1.05 -1.90
CA LEU A 692 -1.59 0.18 -1.47
C LEU A 692 -1.40 -0.13 0.01
N PHE A 693 -2.01 0.70 0.86
CA PHE A 693 -2.12 0.43 2.30
C PHE A 693 -3.17 -0.64 2.57
N ALA A 694 -2.98 -1.46 3.59
CA ALA A 694 -3.69 -2.73 3.70
C ALA A 694 -4.61 -2.86 4.92
N GLU A 695 -5.05 -1.76 5.55
CA GLU A 695 -5.93 -1.80 6.73
C GLU A 695 -7.22 -2.59 6.45
N THR A 696 -7.78 -2.45 5.27
CA THR A 696 -9.02 -3.14 4.85
C THR A 696 -8.80 -4.21 3.77
N ILE A 697 -7.55 -4.39 3.32
CA ILE A 697 -7.16 -5.28 2.23
C ILE A 697 -6.52 -6.54 2.82
N ARG A 698 -7.27 -7.62 3.02
CA ARG A 698 -6.88 -8.76 3.86
C ARG A 698 -6.36 -9.98 3.11
N ASP A 699 -6.61 -10.06 1.85
CA ASP A 699 -6.14 -11.16 1.00
C ASP A 699 -5.60 -10.65 -0.33
N PHE A 700 -4.91 -11.52 -1.05
CA PHE A 700 -4.25 -11.14 -2.27
C PHE A 700 -5.22 -10.86 -3.43
N GLU A 701 -6.42 -11.44 -3.41
CA GLU A 701 -7.45 -11.14 -4.42
C GLU A 701 -7.88 -9.66 -4.34
N TRP A 702 -7.97 -9.11 -3.11
CA TRP A 702 -8.21 -7.68 -2.92
C TRP A 702 -7.01 -6.81 -3.29
N VAL A 703 -5.77 -7.28 -3.07
CA VAL A 703 -4.56 -6.61 -3.59
C VAL A 703 -4.63 -6.51 -5.11
N GLU A 704 -5.00 -7.59 -5.80
CA GLU A 704 -5.18 -7.60 -7.26
C GLU A 704 -6.31 -6.66 -7.70
N TYR A 705 -7.47 -6.70 -7.04
CA TYR A 705 -8.63 -5.86 -7.34
C TYR A 705 -8.33 -4.37 -7.22
N TYR A 706 -7.64 -3.96 -6.16
CA TYR A 706 -7.31 -2.55 -5.94
C TYR A 706 -6.09 -2.09 -6.74
N THR A 707 -5.19 -2.99 -7.09
CA THR A 707 -4.05 -2.67 -7.97
C THR A 707 -4.52 -2.48 -9.42
N PHE A 708 -5.36 -3.38 -9.93
CA PHE A 708 -5.79 -3.37 -11.33
C PHE A 708 -7.29 -3.05 -11.46
N PRO A 709 -7.65 -2.14 -12.41
CA PRO A 709 -6.80 -1.48 -13.42
C PRO A 709 -6.13 -0.19 -12.96
N LYS A 710 -6.34 0.32 -11.74
CA LYS A 710 -5.91 1.67 -11.29
C LYS A 710 -4.45 1.99 -11.59
N ILE A 711 -3.53 1.04 -11.37
CA ILE A 711 -2.08 1.24 -11.55
C ILE A 711 -1.71 1.52 -13.01
N LEU A 712 -2.54 1.13 -13.96
CA LEU A 712 -2.26 1.33 -15.39
C LEU A 712 -2.17 2.83 -15.74
N GLY A 713 -2.94 3.68 -15.06
CA GLY A 713 -2.80 5.13 -15.20
C GLY A 713 -1.41 5.64 -14.79
N LEU A 714 -0.88 5.14 -13.67
CA LEU A 714 0.50 5.44 -13.25
C LEU A 714 1.51 4.90 -14.25
N VAL A 715 1.33 3.68 -14.76
CA VAL A 715 2.21 3.07 -15.77
C VAL A 715 2.34 3.99 -16.98
N GLU A 716 1.22 4.45 -17.53
CA GLU A 716 1.22 5.36 -18.68
C GLU A 716 1.89 6.69 -18.35
N ARG A 717 1.59 7.30 -17.20
CA ARG A 717 2.16 8.62 -16.83
C ARG A 717 3.62 8.56 -16.40
N GLY A 718 4.06 7.48 -15.79
CA GLY A 718 5.48 7.26 -15.48
C GLY A 718 6.33 7.04 -16.73
N TRP A 719 5.76 6.41 -17.73
CA TRP A 719 6.39 6.20 -19.05
C TRP A 719 6.32 7.44 -19.93
N ASN A 720 5.14 8.10 -19.98
CA ASN A 720 4.82 9.27 -20.81
C ASN A 720 4.33 10.44 -19.93
N ALA A 721 5.27 11.20 -19.35
CA ALA A 721 4.97 12.30 -18.43
C ALA A 721 4.41 13.57 -19.13
N PHE A 722 4.51 13.64 -20.47
CA PHE A 722 4.13 14.80 -21.28
C PHE A 722 3.05 14.45 -22.31
N PRO A 723 1.82 14.10 -21.90
CA PRO A 723 0.75 13.81 -22.85
C PRO A 723 0.37 15.06 -23.65
N ALA A 724 -0.08 14.87 -24.90
CA ALA A 724 -0.35 15.98 -25.82
C ALA A 724 -1.38 16.99 -25.25
N TRP A 725 -2.38 16.51 -24.53
CA TRP A 725 -3.41 17.37 -23.90
C TRP A 725 -2.87 18.26 -22.78
N SER A 726 -1.72 17.94 -22.17
CA SER A 726 -1.16 18.71 -21.06
C SER A 726 -0.78 20.16 -21.42
N THR A 727 -0.57 20.45 -22.68
CA THR A 727 -0.25 21.79 -23.19
C THR A 727 -1.47 22.60 -23.63
N LEU A 728 -2.65 21.98 -23.62
CA LEU A 728 -3.92 22.59 -24.04
C LEU A 728 -4.69 23.15 -22.82
N THR A 729 -5.71 23.96 -23.08
CA THR A 729 -6.60 24.55 -22.07
C THR A 729 -8.05 24.55 -22.55
N GLY A 730 -9.01 24.68 -21.63
CA GLY A 730 -10.43 24.78 -21.87
C GLY A 730 -11.00 23.58 -22.62
N GLU A 731 -11.92 23.84 -23.53
CA GLU A 731 -12.61 22.79 -24.29
C GLU A 731 -11.67 21.91 -25.13
N LYS A 732 -10.60 22.49 -25.67
CA LYS A 732 -9.62 21.71 -26.46
C LYS A 732 -8.87 20.70 -25.61
N GLU A 733 -8.55 21.07 -24.38
CA GLU A 733 -7.92 20.19 -23.41
C GLU A 733 -8.85 19.05 -23.04
N ARG A 734 -10.11 19.36 -22.69
CA ARG A 734 -11.10 18.33 -22.33
C ARG A 734 -11.34 17.31 -23.44
N GLN A 735 -11.48 17.79 -24.69
CA GLN A 735 -11.66 16.91 -25.85
C GLN A 735 -10.44 16.01 -26.09
N ALA A 736 -9.23 16.55 -26.00
CA ALA A 736 -8.00 15.79 -26.19
C ALA A 736 -7.79 14.79 -25.05
N PHE A 737 -8.03 15.19 -23.80
CA PHE A 737 -7.97 14.31 -22.63
C PHE A 737 -8.96 13.14 -22.74
N ASN A 738 -10.25 13.43 -23.03
CA ASN A 738 -11.27 12.39 -23.17
C ASN A 738 -10.98 11.43 -24.31
N LYS A 739 -10.41 11.94 -25.41
CA LYS A 739 -9.99 11.09 -26.53
C LYS A 739 -8.88 10.13 -26.10
N GLU A 740 -7.83 10.61 -25.45
CA GLU A 740 -6.72 9.76 -24.99
C GLU A 740 -7.18 8.81 -23.88
N LEU A 741 -8.05 9.25 -22.95
CA LEU A 741 -8.63 8.39 -21.93
C LEU A 741 -9.48 7.26 -22.53
N GLY A 742 -10.24 7.54 -23.59
CA GLY A 742 -11.01 6.52 -24.31
C GLY A 742 -10.14 5.52 -25.08
N LEU A 743 -8.92 5.89 -25.45
CA LEU A 743 -7.91 4.98 -26.04
C LEU A 743 -7.23 4.13 -24.96
N PHE A 744 -6.99 4.72 -23.80
CA PHE A 744 -6.43 4.06 -22.62
C PHE A 744 -7.37 2.99 -22.07
#